data_dd77d31bdac391883be161cbe6a36ffd
#
_entry.id   dd77d31bdac391883be161cbe6a36ffd
#
_cell.length_a   1.000
_cell.length_b   1.000
_cell.length_c   1.000
_cell.angle_alpha   90.00
_cell.angle_beta   90.00
_cell.angle_gamma   90.00
#
_symmetry.space_group_name_H-M   'P 1'
#
loop_
_entity.id
_entity.type
_entity.pdbx_description
1 polymer ?
#
loop_
_entity_poly.entity_id
_entity_poly.type
_entity_poly.pdbx_seq_one_letter_code
_entity_poly.pdbx_strand_id
1 'polypeptide(L)'
;GERVMKKTQFNNKKQDLLQKKVMYSLLAAGFFCSIGIASTAVAAVASEKVINGDMPSGLETNTEYVNITGGSRITGTVKVINDADNQTGAHGSALSIRTDEAIIIDGDGHVEIRTYNDNSYAHTNAVRLHNDGASLLIDKAGYNVTMALDAAGGQSTKYDEVAGIYVANNNQNVVINADNINFENNGYNRGYGIWTGASATNSQITINGNTNFSDSASATEAYAIRHDHGSTVINGDTNINMVGAGGSGLRAINGTVEFNGNTVINLSGDVAYIDRYVPAFGIWNGATPYGVTPTTGAHVKLTGNTQINTTGAGSAAVVTELAGGTTEFFGSTKITTAGDSGKWGRGSGSDIGAHGVYNKAGTTNFHGNLFIDTTGQDATAIHALSGQVNLNHYSDGTEALAVITTAKDNAHGIYNNKAVVNAESHVNIFTAGAAASAVKVDGASTTTLNGRNYLTTSGDKAHGIEVYAAASSKGSEEKAAQVKVGSDSTVYTQGNQSHGVYTDMLDAEISLGDDISVTTKGSGSHGIYASRGVIETGDGLRLSAQGTGSHAAYADSADGSIKFNGGADISAADPDSYAVYADKSGKIEGITADSRFTVLGNMLADNSGSIELFMAANSLFTGKSETENSGIIDLDMTDSMWRMTGSSSLTNFTNNKSVVDMTKDGGVFSSLTTENLSGNGGYFVLDIDGTTNVNNSDRIYVTDTFDGTHAIALNEITGLYTGTEAENTVLASVKNNNGIFTAVDGEGTLYYQRYELDKKDNTYDSNYTTDWYLKAVTTVDPEEKPTPGVDGAVSAGSLAYYTWLDHDQLMKLSLIHI
;
A
#
# COMPACT_ATOMS: atom_id res chain seq x y z
N GLY A 1 -12.78 -38.55 16.45
CA GLY A 1 -13.34 -37.68 17.52
C GLY A 1 -12.41 -37.58 18.74
N GLU A 2 -11.85 -38.69 19.19
CA GLU A 2 -11.02 -38.70 20.40
C GLU A 2 -9.62 -38.06 20.28
N ARG A 3 -9.05 -38.03 19.11
CA ARG A 3 -7.71 -37.39 18.90
C ARG A 3 -7.75 -35.85 18.90
N VAL A 4 -8.87 -35.26 18.58
CA VAL A 4 -9.01 -33.78 18.56
C VAL A 4 -9.27 -33.26 19.98
N MET A 5 -10.06 -33.98 20.80
CA MET A 5 -10.31 -33.58 22.20
C MET A 5 -9.06 -33.65 23.10
N LYS A 6 -8.16 -34.62 22.88
CA LYS A 6 -6.90 -34.71 23.66
C LYS A 6 -5.93 -33.59 23.34
N LYS A 7 -5.94 -33.04 22.11
CA LYS A 7 -5.07 -31.92 21.72
C LYS A 7 -5.55 -30.59 22.28
N THR A 8 -6.86 -30.39 22.37
CA THR A 8 -7.48 -29.20 22.97
C THR A 8 -7.31 -29.14 24.48
N GLN A 9 -7.41 -30.29 25.17
CA GLN A 9 -7.14 -30.33 26.61
C GLN A 9 -5.67 -30.14 26.99
N PHE A 10 -4.73 -30.51 26.10
CA PHE A 10 -3.31 -30.30 26.35
C PHE A 10 -2.90 -28.84 26.15
N ASN A 11 -3.52 -28.14 25.20
CA ASN A 11 -3.27 -26.71 24.97
C ASN A 11 -3.89 -25.83 26.08
N ASN A 12 -5.07 -26.16 26.59
CA ASN A 12 -5.68 -25.42 27.68
C ASN A 12 -4.90 -25.58 29.01
N LYS A 13 -4.33 -26.76 29.27
CA LYS A 13 -3.41 -26.92 30.42
C LYS A 13 -2.09 -26.16 30.30
N LYS A 14 -1.55 -25.98 29.07
CA LYS A 14 -0.34 -25.18 28.86
C LYS A 14 -0.60 -23.68 29.02
N GLN A 15 -1.78 -23.19 28.59
CA GLN A 15 -2.16 -21.80 28.80
C GLN A 15 -2.42 -21.48 30.27
N ASP A 16 -3.09 -22.38 31.00
CA ASP A 16 -3.34 -22.20 32.44
C ASP A 16 -2.03 -22.25 33.26
N LEU A 17 -1.06 -23.07 32.84
CA LEU A 17 0.27 -23.12 33.49
C LEU A 17 1.10 -21.88 33.20
N LEU A 18 0.94 -21.30 32.01
CA LEU A 18 1.65 -20.06 31.63
C LEU A 18 1.06 -18.84 32.36
N GLN A 19 -0.29 -18.77 32.46
CA GLN A 19 -0.96 -17.70 33.21
C GLN A 19 -0.65 -17.79 34.73
N LYS A 20 -0.58 -18.99 35.29
CA LYS A 20 -0.18 -19.14 36.70
C LYS A 20 1.29 -18.80 36.95
N LYS A 21 2.21 -19.08 36.03
CA LYS A 21 3.62 -18.67 36.18
C LYS A 21 3.81 -17.15 36.03
N VAL A 22 3.05 -16.48 35.16
CA VAL A 22 3.05 -15.00 35.06
C VAL A 22 2.42 -14.37 36.32
N MET A 23 1.36 -14.96 36.87
CA MET A 23 0.74 -14.45 38.09
C MET A 23 1.62 -14.63 39.33
N TYR A 24 2.39 -15.73 39.45
CA TYR A 24 3.34 -15.93 40.55
C TYR A 24 4.62 -15.06 40.43
N SER A 25 5.05 -14.67 39.24
CA SER A 25 6.16 -13.72 39.08
C SER A 25 5.73 -12.26 39.37
N LEU A 26 4.45 -11.92 39.17
CA LEU A 26 3.89 -10.61 39.55
C LEU A 26 3.59 -10.53 41.07
N LEU A 27 3.29 -11.64 41.75
CA LEU A 27 3.07 -11.66 43.19
C LEU A 27 4.41 -11.66 44.01
N ALA A 28 5.51 -12.10 43.43
CA ALA A 28 6.82 -12.07 44.11
C ALA A 28 7.49 -10.67 44.11
N ALA A 29 7.04 -9.77 43.23
CA ALA A 29 7.53 -8.38 43.20
C ALA A 29 6.71 -7.39 44.05
N GLY A 30 5.62 -7.83 44.65
CA GLY A 30 4.63 -6.96 45.31
C GLY A 30 4.51 -7.06 46.83
N PHE A 31 5.46 -7.70 47.57
CA PHE A 31 5.38 -7.78 49.02
C PHE A 31 6.62 -7.19 49.68
N PHE A 32 6.74 -5.87 49.66
CA PHE A 32 7.26 -5.14 50.80
C PHE A 32 6.16 -4.15 51.28
N CYS A 33 5.31 -4.68 52.14
CA CYS A 33 4.33 -3.89 52.89
C CYS A 33 5.08 -3.05 53.92
N SER A 34 5.21 -1.76 53.68
CA SER A 34 5.58 -0.79 54.73
C SER A 34 4.39 -0.66 55.68
N ILE A 35 4.54 -1.13 56.91
CA ILE A 35 3.62 -0.84 57.99
C ILE A 35 3.68 0.67 58.24
N GLY A 36 2.73 1.42 57.66
CA GLY A 36 2.56 2.83 57.98
C GLY A 36 2.07 3.03 59.40
N ILE A 37 2.93 3.48 60.27
CA ILE A 37 2.54 4.17 61.51
C ILE A 37 1.95 5.51 61.08
N ALA A 38 0.64 5.67 61.20
CA ALA A 38 0.02 6.99 61.02
C ALA A 38 0.53 7.91 62.13
N SER A 39 1.63 8.59 61.89
CA SER A 39 1.96 9.82 62.60
C SER A 39 1.14 10.94 61.94
N THR A 40 0.35 11.64 62.73
CA THR A 40 -0.20 12.93 62.32
C THR A 40 0.98 13.86 62.03
N ALA A 41 1.42 13.87 60.76
CA ALA A 41 2.44 14.78 60.30
C ALA A 41 1.84 16.20 60.35
N VAL A 42 2.38 17.05 61.19
CA VAL A 42 2.25 18.50 60.99
C VAL A 42 2.86 18.81 59.65
N ALA A 43 2.06 19.33 58.72
CA ALA A 43 2.54 19.69 57.41
C ALA A 43 3.76 20.62 57.56
N ALA A 44 4.93 20.17 57.19
CA ALA A 44 6.12 21.00 57.19
C ALA A 44 6.01 21.90 55.94
N VAL A 45 6.03 23.22 56.17
CA VAL A 45 6.17 24.21 55.11
C VAL A 45 7.53 24.00 54.47
N ALA A 46 7.57 23.70 53.14
CA ALA A 46 8.85 23.60 52.46
C ALA A 46 9.63 24.90 52.59
N SER A 47 10.86 24.82 53.07
CA SER A 47 11.74 25.95 53.17
C SER A 47 12.55 26.16 51.92
N GLU A 48 12.92 27.39 51.63
CA GLU A 48 13.81 27.76 50.52
C GLU A 48 15.27 27.59 50.92
N LYS A 49 16.04 26.84 50.15
CA LYS A 49 17.49 26.79 50.26
C LYS A 49 18.13 27.59 49.13
N VAL A 50 18.77 28.68 49.43
CA VAL A 50 19.48 29.50 48.45
C VAL A 50 20.94 29.07 48.38
N ILE A 51 21.43 28.79 47.15
CA ILE A 51 22.85 28.48 46.91
C ILE A 51 23.43 29.59 46.04
N ASN A 52 24.57 30.13 46.53
CA ASN A 52 25.37 31.09 45.78
C ASN A 52 26.86 30.73 46.03
N GLY A 53 27.44 29.86 45.20
CA GLY A 53 28.80 29.36 45.30
C GLY A 53 28.89 27.82 45.41
N ASP A 54 30.12 27.33 45.55
CA ASP A 54 30.43 25.90 45.43
C ASP A 54 30.02 25.09 46.66
N MET A 55 29.59 23.83 46.42
CA MET A 55 29.24 22.83 47.42
C MET A 55 30.08 21.53 47.20
N PRO A 56 31.22 21.42 47.87
CA PRO A 56 32.16 20.33 47.62
C PRO A 56 31.76 18.96 48.23
N SER A 57 30.73 18.90 49.04
CA SER A 57 30.25 17.68 49.72
C SER A 57 28.90 17.15 49.23
N GLY A 58 28.44 17.63 48.07
CA GLY A 58 27.12 17.30 47.53
C GLY A 58 25.99 18.17 48.08
N LEU A 59 24.78 17.81 47.68
CA LEU A 59 23.55 18.52 48.06
C LEU A 59 22.50 17.48 48.42
N GLU A 60 22.04 17.49 49.65
CA GLU A 60 20.92 16.65 50.10
C GLU A 60 19.89 17.48 50.83
N THR A 61 18.64 17.39 50.40
CA THR A 61 17.47 17.96 51.06
C THR A 61 16.24 17.12 50.78
N ASN A 62 15.39 16.93 51.78
CA ASN A 62 14.20 16.09 51.68
C ASN A 62 12.88 16.88 51.75
N THR A 63 12.92 18.17 52.03
CA THR A 63 11.73 19.04 52.22
C THR A 63 11.90 20.45 51.68
N GLU A 64 13.03 20.75 51.04
CA GLU A 64 13.35 22.08 50.59
C GLU A 64 13.41 22.18 49.05
N TYR A 65 12.90 23.27 48.50
CA TYR A 65 13.22 23.61 47.11
C TYR A 65 14.54 24.43 47.09
N VAL A 66 15.31 24.27 46.07
CA VAL A 66 16.65 24.86 45.96
C VAL A 66 16.66 25.92 44.87
N ASN A 67 17.02 27.16 45.26
CA ASN A 67 17.29 28.27 44.32
C ASN A 67 18.79 28.48 44.18
N ILE A 68 19.32 28.37 42.96
CA ILE A 68 20.70 28.71 42.66
C ILE A 68 20.71 30.11 42.04
N THR A 69 21.38 31.03 42.70
CA THR A 69 21.36 32.47 42.33
C THR A 69 22.72 33.01 41.87
N GLY A 70 23.75 32.20 41.84
CA GLY A 70 25.09 32.54 41.31
C GLY A 70 25.78 31.31 40.79
N GLY A 71 26.91 31.45 40.06
CA GLY A 71 27.72 30.35 39.50
C GLY A 71 28.11 29.39 40.61
N SER A 72 27.80 28.12 40.46
CA SER A 72 27.97 27.11 41.49
C SER A 72 28.45 25.78 40.94
N ARG A 73 29.36 25.13 41.66
CA ARG A 73 29.77 23.75 41.44
C ARG A 73 29.34 22.88 42.60
N ILE A 74 28.55 21.83 42.32
CA ILE A 74 28.10 20.87 43.31
C ILE A 74 28.78 19.54 43.04
N THR A 75 29.69 19.13 43.91
CA THR A 75 30.49 17.91 43.74
C THR A 75 30.00 16.81 44.65
N GLY A 76 29.69 15.63 44.11
CA GLY A 76 29.20 14.48 44.85
C GLY A 76 27.72 14.17 44.61
N THR A 77 27.13 13.43 45.51
CA THR A 77 25.70 13.02 45.41
C THR A 77 24.79 14.27 45.50
N VAL A 78 23.81 14.34 44.62
CA VAL A 78 22.74 15.33 44.67
C VAL A 78 21.42 14.64 44.89
N LYS A 79 20.76 14.98 46.00
CA LYS A 79 19.41 14.53 46.33
C LYS A 79 18.57 15.71 46.76
N VAL A 80 17.66 16.10 45.87
CA VAL A 80 16.71 17.20 46.17
C VAL A 80 15.30 16.63 46.06
N ILE A 81 14.60 16.60 47.17
CA ILE A 81 13.19 16.18 47.24
C ILE A 81 12.42 17.41 47.75
N ASN A 82 11.60 17.96 46.84
CA ASN A 82 10.67 19.05 47.24
C ASN A 82 9.33 18.41 47.55
N ASP A 83 9.07 18.20 48.82
CA ASP A 83 7.82 17.66 49.37
C ASP A 83 6.99 18.85 49.96
N ALA A 84 6.47 19.65 49.05
CA ALA A 84 5.70 20.84 49.39
C ALA A 84 4.20 20.55 49.51
N ASP A 85 3.81 19.84 50.54
CA ASP A 85 2.43 19.83 51.01
C ASP A 85 2.06 21.22 51.47
N ASN A 86 1.32 22.03 50.73
CA ASN A 86 0.75 23.31 51.15
C ASN A 86 1.52 24.62 50.87
N GLN A 87 1.93 24.89 49.68
CA GLN A 87 2.37 26.26 49.32
C GLN A 87 1.29 27.02 48.54
N THR A 88 0.59 27.90 49.24
CA THR A 88 -0.20 28.98 48.60
C THR A 88 0.76 30.05 48.05
N GLY A 89 1.07 30.03 46.76
CA GLY A 89 1.55 31.18 46.03
C GLY A 89 3.01 31.24 45.59
N ALA A 90 3.79 30.16 45.67
CA ALA A 90 5.16 30.18 45.14
C ALA A 90 5.42 29.07 44.11
N HIS A 91 5.93 29.46 42.97
CA HIS A 91 6.36 28.55 41.90
C HIS A 91 7.64 27.83 42.32
N GLY A 92 7.53 26.77 43.14
CA GLY A 92 8.67 26.02 43.64
C GLY A 92 9.04 24.81 42.81
N SER A 93 9.91 24.96 41.84
CA SER A 93 10.61 23.80 41.27
C SER A 93 11.59 23.22 42.26
N ALA A 94 11.81 21.88 42.29
CA ALA A 94 12.76 21.28 43.23
C ALA A 94 14.15 21.91 43.08
N LEU A 95 14.63 22.13 41.86
CA LEU A 95 15.84 22.87 41.56
C LEU A 95 15.54 24.01 40.58
N SER A 96 15.68 25.27 41.04
CA SER A 96 15.48 26.47 40.24
C SER A 96 16.82 27.18 39.97
N ILE A 97 17.16 27.39 38.71
CA ILE A 97 18.37 28.09 38.29
C ILE A 97 17.98 29.51 37.87
N ARG A 98 18.39 30.50 38.74
CA ARG A 98 18.03 31.90 38.63
C ARG A 98 19.26 32.81 38.42
N THR A 99 20.21 32.30 37.64
CA THR A 99 21.44 33.00 37.26
C THR A 99 21.70 32.74 35.78
N ASP A 100 22.45 33.60 35.12
CA ASP A 100 23.02 33.41 33.79
C ASP A 100 24.42 32.79 33.85
N GLU A 101 24.96 32.56 35.06
CA GLU A 101 26.23 31.87 35.27
C GLU A 101 26.06 30.36 35.20
N ALA A 102 27.14 29.65 34.86
CA ALA A 102 27.11 28.18 34.69
C ALA A 102 26.96 27.46 36.03
N ILE A 103 26.05 26.49 36.06
CA ILE A 103 25.91 25.56 37.20
C ILE A 103 26.48 24.21 36.74
N ILE A 104 27.37 23.65 37.56
CA ILE A 104 28.01 22.35 37.32
C ILE A 104 27.69 21.41 38.50
N ILE A 105 27.14 20.23 38.12
CA ILE A 105 26.92 19.13 39.09
C ILE A 105 27.82 17.96 38.63
N ASP A 106 28.88 17.65 39.39
CA ASP A 106 29.84 16.63 38.99
C ASP A 106 30.36 15.76 40.15
N GLY A 107 31.45 15.01 39.91
CA GLY A 107 32.03 14.12 40.90
C GLY A 107 31.20 12.84 41.10
N ASP A 108 31.60 12.05 42.10
CA ASP A 108 31.03 10.71 42.34
C ASP A 108 29.63 10.79 42.93
N GLY A 109 28.77 9.81 42.58
CA GLY A 109 27.43 9.61 43.12
C GLY A 109 26.27 10.04 42.22
N HIS A 110 25.12 9.52 42.55
CA HIS A 110 23.88 9.69 41.76
C HIS A 110 23.26 11.07 41.91
N VAL A 111 22.46 11.46 40.96
CA VAL A 111 21.58 12.64 41.03
C VAL A 111 20.12 12.17 41.10
N GLU A 112 19.40 12.58 42.14
CA GLU A 112 17.97 12.37 42.31
C GLU A 112 17.29 13.71 42.60
N ILE A 113 16.43 14.16 41.70
CA ILE A 113 15.68 15.41 41.85
C ILE A 113 14.20 15.06 41.69
N ARG A 114 13.45 15.23 42.79
CA ARG A 114 12.01 14.90 42.83
C ARG A 114 11.20 16.15 43.26
N THR A 115 10.11 16.38 42.59
CA THR A 115 9.11 17.33 43.01
C THR A 115 7.83 16.61 43.39
N TYR A 116 7.28 17.03 44.53
CA TYR A 116 6.05 16.46 45.09
C TYR A 116 5.03 17.60 45.22
N ASN A 117 3.83 17.47 44.69
CA ASN A 117 2.79 18.49 44.82
C ASN A 117 1.42 17.84 44.87
N ASP A 118 0.63 18.20 45.92
CA ASP A 118 -0.78 17.82 46.08
C ASP A 118 -1.76 18.95 45.74
N ASN A 119 -1.26 20.17 45.44
CA ASN A 119 -2.06 21.39 45.24
C ASN A 119 -2.06 21.91 43.79
N SER A 120 -3.23 22.32 43.39
CA SER A 120 -3.72 22.63 42.04
C SER A 120 -3.20 23.91 41.36
N TYR A 121 -2.11 24.56 41.79
CA TYR A 121 -1.80 25.92 41.31
C TYR A 121 -0.35 26.23 40.94
N ALA A 122 0.56 25.30 40.85
CA ALA A 122 1.94 25.68 40.59
C ALA A 122 2.58 24.86 39.49
N HIS A 123 3.22 25.52 38.52
CA HIS A 123 4.16 24.88 37.57
C HIS A 123 5.42 24.44 38.34
N THR A 124 5.35 23.35 39.07
CA THR A 124 6.48 22.76 39.81
C THR A 124 7.24 21.79 38.92
N ASN A 125 8.50 22.09 38.66
CA ASN A 125 9.34 21.21 37.81
C ASN A 125 10.42 20.55 38.69
N ALA A 126 10.96 19.42 38.28
CA ALA A 126 12.14 18.90 38.97
C ALA A 126 13.31 19.88 38.77
N VAL A 127 13.60 20.26 37.53
CA VAL A 127 14.59 21.30 37.20
C VAL A 127 13.96 22.39 36.33
N ARG A 128 14.20 23.66 36.69
CA ARG A 128 13.76 24.83 35.92
C ARG A 128 14.86 25.86 35.73
N LEU A 129 15.13 26.28 34.50
CA LEU A 129 15.98 27.41 34.17
C LEU A 129 15.10 28.67 34.01
N HIS A 130 15.41 29.74 34.73
CA HIS A 130 14.59 30.97 34.75
C HIS A 130 15.19 32.11 33.94
N ASN A 131 16.51 32.26 33.92
CA ASN A 131 17.14 33.41 33.28
C ASN A 131 17.53 33.10 31.84
N ASP A 132 17.50 34.09 30.97
CA ASP A 132 18.16 34.00 29.67
C ASP A 132 19.65 33.73 29.88
N GLY A 133 20.21 32.82 29.08
CA GLY A 133 21.62 32.46 29.19
C GLY A 133 21.95 31.44 30.30
N ALA A 134 20.98 31.06 31.15
CA ALA A 134 21.22 30.08 32.22
C ALA A 134 21.77 28.76 31.64
N SER A 135 22.79 28.20 32.32
CA SER A 135 23.45 26.97 31.87
C SER A 135 23.56 25.93 33.02
N LEU A 136 23.22 24.68 32.71
CA LEU A 136 23.33 23.54 33.62
C LEU A 136 24.13 22.43 32.96
N LEU A 137 25.22 22.02 33.59
CA LEU A 137 25.95 20.82 33.27
C LEU A 137 25.80 19.79 34.40
N ILE A 138 25.24 18.64 34.12
CA ILE A 138 25.27 17.48 35.02
C ILE A 138 26.26 16.47 34.40
N ASP A 139 27.43 16.32 35.01
CA ASP A 139 28.50 15.44 34.55
C ASP A 139 28.68 14.29 35.53
N LYS A 140 27.98 13.18 35.26
CA LYS A 140 27.85 12.01 36.13
C LYS A 140 28.16 10.71 35.40
N ALA A 141 29.18 10.70 34.57
CA ALA A 141 29.61 9.48 33.88
C ALA A 141 29.86 8.35 34.93
N GLY A 142 29.30 7.17 34.67
CA GLY A 142 29.32 6.02 35.60
C GLY A 142 28.19 6.02 36.63
N TYR A 143 27.33 7.02 36.65
CA TYR A 143 26.22 7.13 37.60
C TYR A 143 24.86 7.38 36.90
N ASN A 144 23.77 7.32 37.67
CA ASN A 144 22.41 7.58 37.19
C ASN A 144 21.95 8.99 37.58
N VAL A 145 21.14 9.57 36.70
CA VAL A 145 20.39 10.81 36.93
C VAL A 145 18.89 10.47 36.88
N THR A 146 18.15 10.80 37.95
CA THR A 146 16.70 10.61 38.03
C THR A 146 16.01 11.93 38.31
N MET A 147 15.02 12.26 37.47
CA MET A 147 14.13 13.40 37.61
C MET A 147 12.69 12.90 37.69
N ALA A 148 12.05 13.06 38.83
CA ALA A 148 10.74 12.51 39.07
C ALA A 148 9.71 13.59 39.42
N LEU A 149 8.51 13.39 38.93
CA LEU A 149 7.30 14.17 39.21
C LEU A 149 6.35 13.27 40.00
N ASP A 150 6.22 13.51 41.31
CA ASP A 150 5.39 12.68 42.20
C ASP A 150 4.11 13.42 42.60
N ALA A 151 2.95 12.98 42.09
CA ALA A 151 1.66 13.54 42.46
C ALA A 151 1.09 12.87 43.72
N ALA A 152 0.75 13.64 44.75
CA ALA A 152 0.06 13.10 45.92
C ALA A 152 -1.41 12.79 45.62
N GLY A 153 -1.85 11.62 46.01
CA GLY A 153 -3.28 11.28 46.06
C GLY A 153 -4.05 11.15 44.75
N GLY A 154 -3.38 11.12 43.61
CA GLY A 154 -4.00 10.75 42.33
C GLY A 154 -4.98 11.77 41.74
N GLN A 155 -4.97 13.00 42.17
CA GLN A 155 -5.81 14.09 41.65
C GLN A 155 -4.97 15.31 41.26
N SER A 156 -4.34 15.27 40.09
CA SER A 156 -3.85 16.50 39.47
C SER A 156 -5.02 17.23 38.80
N THR A 157 -5.08 18.55 38.97
CA THR A 157 -6.12 19.36 38.34
C THR A 157 -5.81 19.61 36.87
N LYS A 158 -6.83 20.02 36.15
CA LYS A 158 -6.91 20.13 34.67
C LYS A 158 -5.81 20.98 33.99
N TYR A 159 -4.98 21.71 34.73
CA TYR A 159 -4.11 22.76 34.18
C TYR A 159 -2.63 22.69 34.62
N ASP A 160 -2.21 21.66 35.32
CA ASP A 160 -0.85 21.55 35.81
C ASP A 160 0.10 21.11 34.70
N GLU A 161 0.90 22.01 34.18
CA GLU A 161 2.00 21.73 33.27
C GLU A 161 3.30 21.67 34.06
N VAL A 162 3.85 20.48 34.26
CA VAL A 162 5.06 20.21 35.05
C VAL A 162 6.06 19.43 34.21
N ALA A 163 7.35 19.61 34.46
CA ALA A 163 8.41 18.92 33.71
C ALA A 163 9.55 18.40 34.60
N GLY A 164 10.17 17.32 34.19
CA GLY A 164 11.45 16.89 34.72
C GLY A 164 12.50 17.97 34.48
N ILE A 165 12.65 18.42 33.23
CA ILE A 165 13.44 19.61 32.87
C ILE A 165 12.56 20.59 32.12
N TYR A 166 12.52 21.85 32.59
CA TYR A 166 11.86 22.96 31.90
C TYR A 166 12.85 24.05 31.52
N VAL A 167 13.04 24.22 30.23
CA VAL A 167 13.80 25.29 29.58
C VAL A 167 12.80 26.30 29.04
N ALA A 168 12.67 27.46 29.74
CA ALA A 168 11.56 28.38 29.50
C ALA A 168 11.93 29.55 28.58
N ASN A 169 13.19 29.98 28.58
CA ASN A 169 13.65 31.24 27.99
C ASN A 169 14.75 30.99 26.94
N ASN A 170 15.21 32.11 26.36
CA ASN A 170 16.18 32.07 25.26
C ASN A 170 17.62 31.83 25.74
N ASN A 171 18.46 31.26 24.86
CA ASN A 171 19.89 31.01 25.09
C ASN A 171 20.20 30.15 26.34
N GLN A 172 19.26 29.37 26.82
CA GLN A 172 19.50 28.42 27.92
C GLN A 172 20.15 27.14 27.40
N ASN A 173 21.04 26.57 28.21
CA ASN A 173 21.76 25.35 27.83
C ASN A 173 21.73 24.32 28.94
N VAL A 174 21.34 23.09 28.63
CA VAL A 174 21.38 21.96 29.55
C VAL A 174 22.18 20.83 28.90
N VAL A 175 23.19 20.34 29.61
CA VAL A 175 23.97 19.17 29.22
C VAL A 175 23.92 18.14 30.35
N ILE A 176 23.57 16.90 30.03
CA ILE A 176 23.59 15.79 30.98
C ILE A 176 24.46 14.68 30.42
N ASN A 177 25.53 14.35 31.13
CA ASN A 177 26.40 13.20 30.85
C ASN A 177 26.19 12.19 31.98
N ALA A 178 25.56 11.07 31.70
CA ALA A 178 25.34 10.00 32.67
C ALA A 178 25.14 8.65 31.95
N ASP A 179 25.31 7.53 32.68
CA ASP A 179 25.07 6.22 32.08
C ASP A 179 23.58 6.01 31.81
N ASN A 180 22.72 6.35 32.78
CA ASN A 180 21.26 6.28 32.63
C ASN A 180 20.60 7.55 33.13
N ILE A 181 19.70 8.11 32.35
CA ILE A 181 18.90 9.27 32.68
C ILE A 181 17.43 8.85 32.69
N ASN A 182 16.78 8.99 33.88
CA ASN A 182 15.38 8.58 34.04
C ASN A 182 14.49 9.78 34.26
N PHE A 183 13.42 9.89 33.51
CA PHE A 183 12.34 10.82 33.70
C PHE A 183 11.07 10.04 34.07
N GLU A 184 10.54 10.30 35.27
CA GLU A 184 9.42 9.59 35.86
C GLU A 184 8.25 10.54 36.11
N ASN A 185 7.08 10.26 35.54
CA ASN A 185 5.84 11.00 35.86
C ASN A 185 4.89 10.07 36.63
N ASN A 186 4.84 10.23 37.92
CA ASN A 186 4.08 9.42 38.86
C ASN A 186 2.70 10.07 39.20
N GLY A 187 1.90 10.37 38.14
CA GLY A 187 0.48 10.73 38.29
C GLY A 187 0.08 12.15 37.92
N TYR A 188 0.97 12.99 37.41
CA TYR A 188 0.57 14.31 36.91
C TYR A 188 -0.10 14.26 35.56
N ASN A 189 -1.26 14.89 35.44
CA ASN A 189 -1.80 15.29 34.15
C ASN A 189 -0.88 16.33 33.52
N ARG A 190 -0.60 16.23 32.21
CA ARG A 190 0.35 17.11 31.51
C ARG A 190 1.73 17.18 32.15
N GLY A 191 2.20 16.04 32.71
CA GLY A 191 3.57 15.90 33.19
C GLY A 191 4.48 15.56 31.99
N TYR A 192 5.60 16.27 31.88
CA TYR A 192 6.55 16.11 30.79
C TYR A 192 7.92 15.67 31.34
N GLY A 193 8.59 14.76 30.66
CA GLY A 193 9.98 14.46 30.98
C GLY A 193 10.86 15.66 30.66
N ILE A 194 10.80 16.16 29.43
CA ILE A 194 11.50 17.35 28.97
C ILE A 194 10.48 18.33 28.39
N TRP A 195 10.61 19.63 28.71
CA TRP A 195 9.82 20.69 28.08
C TRP A 195 10.70 21.88 27.70
N THR A 196 10.74 22.21 26.39
CA THR A 196 11.27 23.47 25.91
C THR A 196 10.10 24.39 25.57
N GLY A 197 10.05 25.56 26.20
CA GLY A 197 8.95 26.51 26.06
C GLY A 197 8.99 27.30 24.73
N ALA A 198 7.91 28.04 24.46
CA ALA A 198 7.77 28.83 23.24
C ALA A 198 8.82 29.98 23.11
N SER A 199 9.42 30.42 24.19
CA SER A 199 10.47 31.45 24.21
C SER A 199 11.89 30.87 24.13
N ALA A 200 12.05 29.55 24.12
CA ALA A 200 13.35 28.89 24.15
C ALA A 200 14.02 28.83 22.76
N THR A 201 13.94 29.87 21.94
CA THR A 201 14.27 29.83 20.50
C THR A 201 15.71 29.45 20.18
N ASN A 202 16.70 29.81 21.00
CA ASN A 202 18.11 29.44 20.82
C ASN A 202 18.61 28.56 21.96
N SER A 203 17.69 27.89 22.67
CA SER A 203 18.05 27.06 23.81
C SER A 203 18.35 25.65 23.37
N GLN A 204 19.22 24.97 24.13
CA GLN A 204 19.69 23.62 23.76
C GLN A 204 19.62 22.71 24.99
N ILE A 205 19.17 21.47 24.74
CA ILE A 205 19.26 20.36 25.67
C ILE A 205 20.06 19.25 25.01
N THR A 206 21.14 18.79 25.61
CA THR A 206 21.96 17.68 25.12
C THR A 206 22.03 16.63 26.22
N ILE A 207 21.64 15.41 25.90
CA ILE A 207 21.67 14.27 26.80
C ILE A 207 22.62 13.23 26.24
N ASN A 208 23.66 12.90 26.99
CA ASN A 208 24.68 11.90 26.63
C ASN A 208 24.53 10.72 27.58
N GLY A 209 23.75 9.72 27.21
CA GLY A 209 23.48 8.52 27.99
C GLY A 209 22.16 7.88 27.65
N ASN A 210 21.93 6.68 28.15
CA ASN A 210 20.68 5.97 27.90
C ASN A 210 19.54 6.69 28.63
N THR A 211 18.49 7.02 27.92
CA THR A 211 17.42 7.85 28.44
C THR A 211 16.10 7.09 28.50
N ASN A 212 15.49 7.09 29.70
CA ASN A 212 14.23 6.41 29.96
C ASN A 212 13.16 7.41 30.35
N PHE A 213 12.00 7.32 29.73
CA PHE A 213 10.81 8.09 30.09
C PHE A 213 9.70 7.14 30.49
N SER A 214 9.03 7.42 31.60
CA SER A 214 7.88 6.63 32.06
C SER A 214 6.80 7.51 32.67
N ASP A 215 5.55 7.07 32.55
CA ASP A 215 4.43 7.64 33.28
C ASP A 215 3.61 6.57 34.00
N SER A 216 2.68 7.01 34.84
CA SER A 216 1.72 6.14 35.54
C SER A 216 0.37 6.13 34.80
N ALA A 217 -0.44 5.10 35.03
CA ALA A 217 -1.78 4.98 34.45
C ALA A 217 -2.76 6.09 34.85
N SER A 218 -2.49 6.80 35.95
CA SER A 218 -3.26 7.96 36.39
C SER A 218 -2.90 9.26 35.68
N ALA A 219 -1.76 9.30 34.98
CA ALA A 219 -1.36 10.48 34.20
C ALA A 219 -2.27 10.59 32.95
N THR A 220 -2.61 11.81 32.57
CA THR A 220 -3.35 12.07 31.34
C THR A 220 -2.70 13.20 30.56
N GLU A 221 -2.69 13.09 29.20
CA GLU A 221 -2.04 14.08 28.32
C GLU A 221 -0.55 14.34 28.68
N ALA A 222 0.14 13.32 29.19
CA ALA A 222 1.56 13.39 29.52
C ALA A 222 2.42 13.15 28.27
N TYR A 223 3.56 13.85 28.17
CA TYR A 223 4.51 13.65 27.06
C TYR A 223 5.90 13.33 27.61
N ALA A 224 6.58 12.35 27.02
CA ALA A 224 7.98 12.15 27.41
C ALA A 224 8.80 13.39 27.01
N ILE A 225 8.58 13.94 25.82
CA ILE A 225 9.20 15.19 25.38
C ILE A 225 8.14 16.12 24.78
N ARG A 226 8.04 17.34 25.33
CA ARG A 226 7.33 18.46 24.72
C ARG A 226 8.37 19.47 24.23
N HIS A 227 8.44 19.66 22.94
CA HIS A 227 9.41 20.55 22.30
C HIS A 227 8.69 21.64 21.53
N ASP A 228 8.61 22.83 22.13
CA ASP A 228 7.94 23.97 21.49
C ASP A 228 8.92 24.77 20.62
N HIS A 229 10.21 24.96 21.06
CA HIS A 229 11.29 25.62 20.33
C HIS A 229 12.68 25.15 20.78
N GLY A 230 13.72 25.57 20.05
CA GLY A 230 15.13 25.33 20.39
C GLY A 230 15.65 24.02 19.78
N SER A 231 16.56 23.37 20.49
CA SER A 231 17.16 22.10 20.09
C SER A 231 17.18 21.12 21.26
N THR A 232 16.77 19.87 21.00
CA THR A 232 16.92 18.76 21.96
C THR A 232 17.63 17.61 21.23
N VAL A 233 18.79 17.18 21.79
CA VAL A 233 19.61 16.09 21.25
C VAL A 233 19.81 15.01 22.32
N ILE A 234 19.47 13.75 21.98
CA ILE A 234 19.70 12.60 22.83
C ILE A 234 20.67 11.64 22.11
N ASN A 235 21.88 11.48 22.66
CA ASN A 235 22.98 10.74 22.04
C ASN A 235 23.07 9.26 22.45
N GLY A 236 22.32 8.83 23.46
CA GLY A 236 22.21 7.42 23.87
C GLY A 236 20.91 6.76 23.38
N ASP A 237 20.75 5.50 23.72
CA ASP A 237 19.50 4.79 23.44
C ASP A 237 18.34 5.43 24.23
N THR A 238 17.19 5.53 23.61
CA THR A 238 16.01 6.15 24.20
C THR A 238 14.88 5.12 24.34
N ASN A 239 14.34 5.01 25.56
CA ASN A 239 13.19 4.18 25.85
C ASN A 239 12.06 5.02 26.46
N ILE A 240 10.92 5.05 25.78
CA ILE A 240 9.73 5.80 26.18
C ILE A 240 8.60 4.80 26.44
N ASN A 241 8.10 4.79 27.68
CA ASN A 241 7.03 3.89 28.11
C ASN A 241 5.91 4.69 28.77
N MET A 242 4.88 5.06 28.00
CA MET A 242 3.75 5.86 28.46
C MET A 242 2.49 5.00 28.51
N VAL A 243 1.90 4.90 29.70
CA VAL A 243 0.70 4.08 29.96
C VAL A 243 -0.55 4.93 30.23
N GLY A 244 -0.37 6.21 30.50
CA GLY A 244 -1.45 7.16 30.76
C GLY A 244 -2.25 7.53 29.50
N ALA A 245 -3.54 7.83 29.69
CA ALA A 245 -4.42 8.20 28.57
C ALA A 245 -3.97 9.50 27.89
N GLY A 246 -3.94 9.51 26.54
CA GLY A 246 -3.45 10.64 25.75
C GLY A 246 -1.97 10.95 25.92
N GLY A 247 -1.21 10.04 26.55
CA GLY A 247 0.24 10.16 26.73
C GLY A 247 0.97 9.97 25.41
N SER A 248 1.88 10.88 25.06
CA SER A 248 2.64 10.81 23.80
C SER A 248 4.14 10.71 24.06
N GLY A 249 4.85 10.04 23.15
CA GLY A 249 6.30 9.92 23.26
C GLY A 249 6.97 11.25 23.00
N LEU A 250 6.88 11.79 21.81
CA LEU A 250 7.38 13.11 21.43
C LEU A 250 6.23 13.97 20.92
N ARG A 251 6.18 15.22 21.36
CA ARG A 251 5.43 16.28 20.71
C ARG A 251 6.37 17.43 20.37
N ALA A 252 6.57 17.71 19.09
CA ALA A 252 7.41 18.79 18.59
C ALA A 252 6.58 19.78 17.77
N ILE A 253 6.78 21.08 17.98
CA ILE A 253 6.05 22.15 17.29
C ILE A 253 6.99 22.92 16.35
N ASN A 254 8.19 23.26 16.83
CA ASN A 254 9.18 24.02 16.08
C ASN A 254 10.59 23.65 16.59
N GLY A 255 11.65 24.04 15.87
CA GLY A 255 13.02 23.73 16.25
C GLY A 255 13.44 22.31 15.83
N THR A 256 14.41 21.74 16.55
CA THR A 256 15.00 20.44 16.21
C THR A 256 14.96 19.46 17.37
N VAL A 257 14.63 18.19 17.07
CA VAL A 257 14.73 17.09 18.03
C VAL A 257 15.48 15.95 17.37
N GLU A 258 16.60 15.52 17.95
CA GLU A 258 17.44 14.45 17.41
C GLU A 258 17.60 13.32 18.43
N PHE A 259 17.36 12.08 17.96
CA PHE A 259 17.66 10.86 18.68
C PHE A 259 18.78 10.12 17.92
N ASN A 260 19.97 10.09 18.49
CA ASN A 260 21.16 9.52 17.84
C ASN A 260 21.40 8.04 18.17
N GLY A 261 20.80 7.51 19.23
CA GLY A 261 20.76 6.08 19.54
C GLY A 261 19.51 5.38 19.06
N ASN A 262 19.35 4.10 19.39
CA ASN A 262 18.13 3.37 19.13
C ASN A 262 16.97 3.95 19.95
N THR A 263 15.80 3.99 19.38
CA THR A 263 14.62 4.57 20.03
C THR A 263 13.49 3.55 20.10
N VAL A 264 12.98 3.31 21.32
CA VAL A 264 11.81 2.46 21.56
C VAL A 264 10.73 3.30 22.23
N ILE A 265 9.54 3.30 21.62
CA ILE A 265 8.36 4.04 22.13
C ILE A 265 7.22 3.04 22.31
N ASN A 266 6.75 2.88 23.53
CA ASN A 266 5.60 2.04 23.88
C ASN A 266 4.51 2.91 24.49
N LEU A 267 3.33 2.95 23.85
CA LEU A 267 2.18 3.68 24.33
C LEU A 267 1.00 2.73 24.49
N SER A 268 0.45 2.64 25.69
CA SER A 268 -0.71 1.79 25.95
C SER A 268 -1.96 2.55 26.40
N GLY A 269 -1.86 3.88 26.54
CA GLY A 269 -2.98 4.71 26.96
C GLY A 269 -4.01 4.94 25.86
N ASP A 270 -5.29 4.94 26.23
CA ASP A 270 -6.40 5.29 25.33
C ASP A 270 -6.51 6.80 25.12
N VAL A 271 -7.51 7.23 24.35
CA VAL A 271 -7.84 8.63 24.16
C VAL A 271 -8.19 9.30 25.49
N ALA A 272 -7.46 10.34 25.85
CA ALA A 272 -7.83 11.19 26.97
C ALA A 272 -8.92 12.19 26.57
N TYR A 273 -9.81 12.49 27.50
CA TYR A 273 -10.74 13.61 27.37
C TYR A 273 -10.64 14.53 28.59
N ILE A 274 -10.09 15.72 28.39
CA ILE A 274 -10.04 16.75 29.43
C ILE A 274 -10.95 17.93 29.06
N ASP A 275 -10.70 18.56 27.94
CA ASP A 275 -11.52 19.60 27.30
C ASP A 275 -11.61 19.34 25.76
N ARG A 276 -10.93 18.31 25.31
CA ARG A 276 -10.84 17.79 23.97
C ARG A 276 -10.43 16.32 24.02
N TYR A 277 -10.60 15.62 22.92
CA TYR A 277 -10.09 14.27 22.72
C TYR A 277 -8.63 14.33 22.26
N VAL A 278 -7.74 13.67 22.99
CA VAL A 278 -6.30 13.55 22.68
C VAL A 278 -5.90 12.09 22.68
N PRO A 279 -5.65 11.51 21.49
CA PRO A 279 -5.06 10.19 21.40
C PRO A 279 -3.58 10.19 21.83
N ALA A 280 -3.04 9.03 22.13
CA ALA A 280 -1.63 8.86 22.40
C ALA A 280 -0.86 8.70 21.08
N PHE A 281 0.05 9.62 20.76
CA PHE A 281 0.89 9.54 19.56
C PHE A 281 2.33 9.19 19.90
N GLY A 282 2.94 8.27 19.13
CA GLY A 282 4.35 7.92 19.32
C GLY A 282 5.24 9.13 19.09
N ILE A 283 5.21 9.67 17.90
CA ILE A 283 5.85 10.93 17.50
C ILE A 283 4.79 11.85 16.91
N TRP A 284 4.63 13.01 17.50
CA TRP A 284 3.72 14.05 17.03
C TRP A 284 4.50 15.32 16.66
N ASN A 285 4.81 15.47 15.36
CA ASN A 285 5.34 16.70 14.79
C ASN A 285 4.15 17.58 14.40
N GLY A 286 3.64 18.34 15.37
CA GLY A 286 2.36 19.01 15.19
C GLY A 286 2.03 20.06 16.25
N ALA A 287 1.04 20.88 15.93
CA ALA A 287 0.55 21.95 16.79
C ALA A 287 -0.50 21.47 17.80
N THR A 288 -0.64 22.23 18.90
CA THR A 288 -1.82 22.07 19.74
C THR A 288 -3.04 22.76 19.13
N PRO A 289 -4.25 22.31 19.49
CA PRO A 289 -5.47 23.04 19.23
C PRO A 289 -5.60 24.39 19.98
N TYR A 290 -4.58 24.81 20.72
CA TYR A 290 -4.57 26.12 21.43
C TYR A 290 -3.94 27.20 20.54
N GLY A 291 -4.73 27.95 19.80
CA GLY A 291 -4.60 29.34 19.40
C GLY A 291 -3.29 29.89 18.83
N VAL A 292 -2.22 29.18 18.83
CA VAL A 292 -0.97 29.51 18.15
C VAL A 292 -0.88 28.64 16.91
N THR A 293 -1.06 29.22 15.75
CA THR A 293 -0.81 28.57 14.47
C THR A 293 0.69 28.67 14.23
N PRO A 294 1.50 27.64 14.47
CA PRO A 294 2.91 27.67 14.09
C PRO A 294 2.99 27.77 12.58
N THR A 295 3.84 28.64 12.09
CA THR A 295 4.04 28.83 10.64
C THR A 295 5.08 27.87 10.08
N THR A 296 5.83 27.18 10.95
CA THR A 296 6.89 26.25 10.60
C THR A 296 6.81 25.03 11.51
N GLY A 297 6.89 23.83 10.98
CA GLY A 297 6.96 22.59 11.77
C GLY A 297 8.37 22.33 12.32
N ALA A 298 8.49 21.39 13.25
CA ALA A 298 9.76 20.95 13.79
C ALA A 298 10.52 20.05 12.81
N HIS A 299 11.83 20.00 12.98
CA HIS A 299 12.68 18.98 12.36
C HIS A 299 12.97 17.87 13.38
N VAL A 300 12.40 16.67 13.17
CA VAL A 300 12.56 15.50 14.03
C VAL A 300 13.40 14.47 13.31
N LYS A 301 14.51 14.04 13.92
CA LYS A 301 15.47 13.13 13.31
C LYS A 301 15.80 11.96 14.24
N LEU A 302 15.69 10.73 13.72
CA LEU A 302 16.03 9.49 14.41
C LEU A 302 17.09 8.75 13.59
N THR A 303 18.32 8.66 14.10
CA THR A 303 19.45 8.08 13.36
C THR A 303 19.62 6.58 13.61
N GLY A 304 19.29 6.11 14.81
CA GLY A 304 19.32 4.67 15.15
C GLY A 304 18.06 3.93 14.70
N ASN A 305 18.00 2.65 15.03
CA ASN A 305 16.80 1.86 14.78
C ASN A 305 15.66 2.36 15.67
N THR A 306 14.47 2.41 15.10
CA THR A 306 13.29 2.92 15.80
C THR A 306 12.21 1.84 15.90
N GLN A 307 11.64 1.68 17.10
CA GLN A 307 10.47 0.85 17.32
C GLN A 307 9.38 1.67 18.00
N ILE A 308 8.17 1.67 17.42
CA ILE A 308 7.01 2.37 17.99
C ILE A 308 5.85 1.41 18.11
N ASN A 309 5.33 1.24 19.31
CA ASN A 309 4.19 0.39 19.60
C ASN A 309 3.08 1.23 20.24
N THR A 310 1.88 1.22 19.66
CA THR A 310 0.69 1.89 20.22
C THR A 310 -0.47 0.93 20.30
N THR A 311 -1.25 0.96 21.38
CA THR A 311 -2.42 0.07 21.58
C THR A 311 -3.72 0.82 21.79
N GLY A 312 -3.67 2.11 22.10
CA GLY A 312 -4.86 2.93 22.37
C GLY A 312 -5.67 3.26 21.12
N ALA A 313 -6.98 3.48 21.29
CA ALA A 313 -7.87 3.88 20.21
C ALA A 313 -7.42 5.22 19.59
N GLY A 314 -7.41 5.32 18.25
CA GLY A 314 -6.93 6.51 17.52
C GLY A 314 -5.46 6.85 17.69
N SER A 315 -4.68 5.99 18.34
CA SER A 315 -3.28 6.26 18.71
C SER A 315 -2.34 5.93 17.55
N ALA A 316 -2.09 6.91 16.68
CA ALA A 316 -1.15 6.77 15.58
C ALA A 316 0.31 6.74 16.06
N ALA A 317 1.16 5.96 15.39
CA ALA A 317 2.57 5.87 15.78
C ALA A 317 3.35 7.13 15.38
N VAL A 318 3.18 7.62 14.16
CA VAL A 318 3.85 8.83 13.65
C VAL A 318 2.80 9.79 13.09
N VAL A 319 2.79 11.02 13.56
CA VAL A 319 1.91 12.09 13.07
C VAL A 319 2.77 13.29 12.65
N THR A 320 2.73 13.64 11.35
CA THR A 320 3.33 14.88 10.83
C THR A 320 2.22 15.79 10.36
N GLU A 321 1.93 16.84 11.16
CA GLU A 321 0.74 17.68 11.00
C GLU A 321 1.01 19.04 10.39
N LEU A 322 2.22 19.60 10.56
CA LEU A 322 2.53 20.96 10.17
C LEU A 322 3.25 21.03 8.83
N ALA A 323 2.81 21.94 7.97
CA ALA A 323 3.54 22.28 6.75
C ALA A 323 4.95 22.79 7.11
N GLY A 324 5.98 22.29 6.41
CA GLY A 324 7.39 22.58 6.71
C GLY A 324 7.98 21.74 7.85
N GLY A 325 7.17 21.01 8.62
CA GLY A 325 7.67 19.99 9.55
C GLY A 325 8.25 18.79 8.82
N THR A 326 9.36 18.25 9.34
CA THR A 326 9.98 17.04 8.83
C THR A 326 10.16 16.01 9.93
N THR A 327 9.86 14.74 9.62
CA THR A 327 10.13 13.62 10.52
C THR A 327 10.93 12.59 9.74
N GLU A 328 12.16 12.30 10.17
CA GLU A 328 13.12 11.50 9.39
C GLU A 328 13.65 10.32 10.21
N PHE A 329 13.62 9.15 9.62
CA PHE A 329 14.10 7.88 10.17
C PHE A 329 15.24 7.35 9.30
N PHE A 330 16.44 7.27 9.86
CA PHE A 330 17.64 6.82 9.10
C PHE A 330 17.97 5.33 9.34
N GLY A 331 17.59 4.79 10.49
CA GLY A 331 17.70 3.36 10.78
C GLY A 331 16.48 2.56 10.34
N SER A 332 16.51 1.26 10.60
CA SER A 332 15.34 0.40 10.41
C SER A 332 14.21 0.83 11.37
N THR A 333 13.01 1.00 10.84
CA THR A 333 11.84 1.44 11.59
C THR A 333 10.80 0.34 11.66
N LYS A 334 10.35 0.01 12.89
CA LYS A 334 9.26 -0.92 13.13
C LYS A 334 8.12 -0.22 13.85
N ILE A 335 6.93 -0.28 13.28
CA ILE A 335 5.71 0.33 13.81
C ILE A 335 4.67 -0.77 14.02
N THR A 336 4.07 -0.80 15.21
CA THR A 336 2.93 -1.68 15.51
C THR A 336 1.82 -0.85 16.13
N THR A 337 0.63 -0.88 15.54
CA THR A 337 -0.56 -0.23 16.11
C THR A 337 -1.68 -1.25 16.29
N ALA A 338 -2.31 -1.27 17.46
CA ALA A 338 -3.37 -2.25 17.75
C ALA A 338 -4.72 -1.61 18.11
N GLY A 339 -4.79 -0.28 18.24
CA GLY A 339 -6.03 0.42 18.56
C GLY A 339 -6.98 0.52 17.36
N ASP A 340 -8.28 0.48 17.63
CA ASP A 340 -9.31 0.85 16.67
C ASP A 340 -9.35 2.37 16.47
N SER A 341 -10.28 2.87 15.64
CA SER A 341 -10.51 4.30 15.50
C SER A 341 -10.90 4.95 16.84
N GLY A 342 -10.43 6.16 17.05
CA GLY A 342 -10.70 6.98 18.23
C GLY A 342 -11.14 8.39 17.86
N LYS A 343 -11.23 9.27 18.85
CA LYS A 343 -11.61 10.66 18.65
C LYS A 343 -10.40 11.59 18.81
N TRP A 344 -10.32 12.64 18.02
CA TRP A 344 -9.32 13.68 18.11
C TRP A 344 -9.92 15.08 17.95
N GLY A 345 -9.55 16.01 18.80
CA GLY A 345 -9.94 17.41 18.73
C GLY A 345 -11.06 17.81 19.68
N ARG A 346 -11.60 19.02 19.49
CA ARG A 346 -12.61 19.64 20.38
C ARG A 346 -14.04 19.25 20.01
N GLY A 347 -14.96 19.45 20.94
CA GLY A 347 -16.38 19.18 20.74
C GLY A 347 -16.67 17.69 20.61
N SER A 348 -17.33 17.26 19.53
CA SER A 348 -17.55 15.85 19.24
C SER A 348 -16.29 15.10 18.81
N GLY A 349 -15.21 15.82 18.52
CA GLY A 349 -14.00 15.28 17.92
C GLY A 349 -14.21 14.77 16.49
N SER A 350 -13.13 14.62 15.74
CA SER A 350 -13.12 13.90 14.46
C SER A 350 -12.64 12.48 14.69
N ASP A 351 -13.14 11.54 13.93
CA ASP A 351 -12.64 10.17 13.96
C ASP A 351 -11.21 10.13 13.39
N ILE A 352 -10.34 9.37 14.02
CA ILE A 352 -8.98 9.10 13.59
C ILE A 352 -8.69 7.62 13.80
N GLY A 353 -8.15 6.94 12.79
CA GLY A 353 -7.65 5.57 12.93
C GLY A 353 -6.34 5.52 13.72
N ALA A 354 -6.05 4.39 14.34
CA ALA A 354 -4.74 4.14 14.94
C ALA A 354 -3.71 3.83 13.84
N HIS A 355 -3.41 4.84 13.02
CA HIS A 355 -2.55 4.69 11.85
C HIS A 355 -1.09 4.41 12.22
N GLY A 356 -0.37 3.68 11.35
CA GLY A 356 1.07 3.58 11.48
C GLY A 356 1.73 4.94 11.27
N VAL A 357 1.47 5.56 10.12
CA VAL A 357 1.89 6.92 9.76
C VAL A 357 0.68 7.73 9.36
N TYR A 358 0.48 8.89 9.98
CA TYR A 358 -0.55 9.84 9.64
C TYR A 358 0.06 11.18 9.23
N ASN A 359 0.21 11.39 7.92
CA ASN A 359 0.80 12.61 7.37
C ASN A 359 -0.31 13.59 6.97
N LYS A 360 -0.60 14.58 7.81
CA LYS A 360 -1.60 15.62 7.52
C LYS A 360 -1.05 16.76 6.68
N ALA A 361 0.27 17.08 6.87
CA ALA A 361 1.04 18.04 6.10
C ALA A 361 2.53 17.80 6.38
N GLY A 362 3.43 18.55 5.76
CA GLY A 362 4.86 18.38 5.97
C GLY A 362 5.41 17.12 5.30
N THR A 363 6.56 16.65 5.78
CA THR A 363 7.28 15.54 5.14
C THR A 363 7.65 14.47 6.17
N THR A 364 7.36 13.20 5.85
CA THR A 364 7.83 12.04 6.61
C THR A 364 8.73 11.20 5.72
N ASN A 365 10.00 11.00 6.14
CA ASN A 365 11.01 10.28 5.37
C ASN A 365 11.48 9.04 6.13
N PHE A 366 11.50 7.91 5.44
CA PHE A 366 12.13 6.69 5.91
C PHE A 366 13.32 6.39 4.99
N HIS A 367 14.53 6.38 5.55
CA HIS A 367 15.79 6.12 4.86
C HIS A 367 16.35 4.74 5.21
N GLY A 368 15.50 3.74 5.30
CA GLY A 368 15.86 2.37 5.66
C GLY A 368 14.65 1.45 5.62
N ASN A 369 14.83 0.22 6.12
CA ASN A 369 13.73 -0.73 6.17
C ASN A 369 12.58 -0.21 7.03
N LEU A 370 11.36 -0.40 6.55
CA LEU A 370 10.13 -0.01 7.23
C LEU A 370 9.23 -1.22 7.41
N PHE A 371 8.84 -1.49 8.64
CA PHE A 371 7.88 -2.54 8.99
C PHE A 371 6.70 -1.92 9.71
N ILE A 372 5.51 -2.00 9.13
CA ILE A 372 4.27 -1.50 9.74
C ILE A 372 3.28 -2.65 9.88
N ASP A 373 2.77 -2.85 11.08
CA ASP A 373 1.71 -3.80 11.39
C ASP A 373 0.56 -3.08 12.11
N THR A 374 -0.62 -3.02 11.47
CA THR A 374 -1.81 -2.40 12.05
C THR A 374 -2.90 -3.44 12.21
N THR A 375 -3.45 -3.58 13.42
CA THR A 375 -4.47 -4.59 13.73
C THR A 375 -5.82 -4.00 14.12
N GLY A 376 -5.97 -2.67 14.12
CA GLY A 376 -7.21 -1.98 14.42
C GLY A 376 -8.11 -1.75 13.22
N GLN A 377 -9.40 -1.56 13.47
CA GLN A 377 -10.37 -1.15 12.45
C GLN A 377 -10.10 0.29 12.01
N ASP A 378 -10.21 0.56 10.71
CA ASP A 378 -9.89 1.86 10.08
C ASP A 378 -8.43 2.32 10.31
N ALA A 379 -7.56 1.43 10.77
CA ALA A 379 -6.16 1.70 11.09
C ALA A 379 -5.26 1.49 9.86
N THR A 380 -5.22 2.45 8.96
CA THR A 380 -4.38 2.45 7.76
C THR A 380 -2.89 2.51 8.13
N ALA A 381 -2.05 1.73 7.45
CA ALA A 381 -0.63 1.72 7.78
C ALA A 381 0.05 3.06 7.42
N ILE A 382 -0.15 3.59 6.22
CA ILE A 382 0.30 4.93 5.81
C ILE A 382 -0.90 5.71 5.29
N HIS A 383 -1.34 6.70 6.06
CA HIS A 383 -2.42 7.60 5.68
C HIS A 383 -1.86 9.01 5.43
N ALA A 384 -1.84 9.43 4.17
CA ALA A 384 -1.34 10.72 3.74
C ALA A 384 -2.50 11.61 3.26
N LEU A 385 -2.77 12.70 3.97
CA LEU A 385 -3.82 13.69 3.62
C LEU A 385 -3.28 14.86 2.82
N SER A 386 -2.02 15.23 3.06
CA SER A 386 -1.33 16.32 2.38
C SER A 386 0.17 16.20 2.65
N GLY A 387 0.99 17.01 1.98
CA GLY A 387 2.45 16.96 2.11
C GLY A 387 3.06 15.74 1.44
N GLN A 388 4.08 15.16 2.06
CA GLN A 388 4.87 14.12 1.42
C GLN A 388 5.24 12.98 2.36
N VAL A 389 5.17 11.73 1.87
CA VAL A 389 5.72 10.54 2.54
C VAL A 389 6.69 9.86 1.57
N ASN A 390 7.94 9.67 2.00
CA ASN A 390 8.98 9.06 1.19
C ASN A 390 9.53 7.79 1.85
N LEU A 391 9.56 6.72 1.09
CA LEU A 391 10.18 5.44 1.43
C LEU A 391 11.44 5.29 0.58
N ASN A 392 12.57 5.76 1.10
CA ASN A 392 13.83 5.87 0.37
C ASN A 392 14.72 4.64 0.64
N HIS A 393 15.75 4.49 -0.17
CA HIS A 393 16.88 3.63 0.15
C HIS A 393 17.66 4.16 1.35
N TYR A 394 18.53 3.33 1.94
CA TYR A 394 19.48 3.80 2.95
C TYR A 394 20.37 4.91 2.39
N SER A 395 20.87 5.76 3.26
CA SER A 395 21.70 6.91 2.86
C SER A 395 23.01 6.53 2.15
N ASP A 396 23.45 5.30 2.26
CA ASP A 396 24.61 4.73 1.54
C ASP A 396 24.23 4.12 0.16
N GLY A 397 22.94 4.21 -0.22
CA GLY A 397 22.42 3.65 -1.46
C GLY A 397 22.02 2.17 -1.37
N THR A 398 22.12 1.54 -0.21
CA THR A 398 21.63 0.17 0.00
C THR A 398 20.11 0.15 -0.17
N GLU A 399 19.60 -0.82 -0.92
CA GLU A 399 18.15 -0.99 -1.13
C GLU A 399 17.43 -1.24 0.20
N ALA A 400 16.30 -0.57 0.37
CA ALA A 400 15.43 -0.74 1.51
C ALA A 400 14.16 -1.52 1.14
N LEU A 401 13.55 -2.14 2.15
CA LEU A 401 12.30 -2.88 2.02
C LEU A 401 11.27 -2.30 2.98
N ALA A 402 10.09 -1.96 2.46
CA ALA A 402 8.92 -1.65 3.26
C ALA A 402 7.98 -2.88 3.28
N VAL A 403 7.65 -3.37 4.47
CA VAL A 403 6.66 -4.43 4.69
C VAL A 403 5.51 -3.87 5.50
N ILE A 404 4.33 -3.91 4.93
CA ILE A 404 3.12 -3.32 5.48
C ILE A 404 2.05 -4.39 5.62
N THR A 405 1.50 -4.54 6.83
CA THR A 405 0.42 -5.48 7.12
C THR A 405 -0.74 -4.75 7.78
N THR A 406 -1.95 -4.99 7.30
CA THR A 406 -3.18 -4.49 7.94
C THR A 406 -4.20 -5.62 8.09
N ALA A 407 -4.90 -5.69 9.23
CA ALA A 407 -5.71 -6.87 9.57
C ALA A 407 -7.22 -6.67 9.51
N LYS A 408 -7.73 -5.44 9.64
CA LYS A 408 -9.15 -5.14 9.82
C LYS A 408 -9.77 -4.36 8.66
N ASP A 409 -11.10 -4.24 8.70
CA ASP A 409 -11.88 -3.56 7.68
C ASP A 409 -11.47 -2.08 7.54
N ASN A 410 -11.49 -1.58 6.31
CA ASN A 410 -11.07 -0.23 5.91
C ASN A 410 -9.63 0.14 6.30
N ALA A 411 -8.84 -0.82 6.76
CA ALA A 411 -7.43 -0.61 7.10
C ALA A 411 -6.57 -0.79 5.86
N HIS A 412 -6.39 0.28 5.09
CA HIS A 412 -5.58 0.26 3.86
C HIS A 412 -4.09 0.10 4.15
N GLY A 413 -3.32 -0.43 3.19
CA GLY A 413 -1.86 -0.41 3.27
C GLY A 413 -1.34 1.02 3.13
N ILE A 414 -1.59 1.66 1.99
CA ILE A 414 -1.34 3.09 1.74
C ILE A 414 -2.66 3.74 1.33
N TYR A 415 -3.06 4.79 2.05
CA TYR A 415 -4.15 5.66 1.64
C TYR A 415 -3.63 7.07 1.41
N ASN A 416 -3.61 7.50 0.14
CA ASN A 416 -3.16 8.81 -0.28
C ASN A 416 -4.36 9.66 -0.71
N ASN A 417 -4.59 10.74 0.02
CA ASN A 417 -5.66 11.71 -0.27
C ASN A 417 -5.04 13.11 -0.35
N LYS A 418 -4.77 13.60 -1.55
CA LYS A 418 -4.18 14.91 -1.86
C LYS A 418 -2.73 15.11 -1.40
N ALA A 419 -1.96 14.05 -1.24
CA ALA A 419 -0.56 14.07 -0.87
C ALA A 419 0.33 13.53 -2.00
N VAL A 420 1.64 13.54 -1.74
CA VAL A 420 2.64 12.84 -2.55
C VAL A 420 3.18 11.67 -1.72
N VAL A 421 3.07 10.46 -2.25
CA VAL A 421 3.70 9.27 -1.67
C VAL A 421 4.69 8.71 -2.67
N ASN A 422 5.98 8.69 -2.31
CA ASN A 422 7.04 8.15 -3.15
C ASN A 422 7.70 6.98 -2.44
N ALA A 423 7.81 5.85 -3.11
CA ALA A 423 8.63 4.73 -2.69
C ALA A 423 9.69 4.43 -3.73
N GLU A 424 10.95 4.63 -3.38
CA GLU A 424 12.10 4.11 -4.14
C GLU A 424 12.41 2.68 -3.71
N SER A 425 12.13 2.36 -2.45
CA SER A 425 12.26 1.03 -1.86
C SER A 425 11.27 0.03 -2.45
N HIS A 426 11.58 -1.27 -2.28
CA HIS A 426 10.59 -2.33 -2.52
C HIS A 426 9.47 -2.25 -1.49
N VAL A 427 8.20 -2.40 -1.93
CA VAL A 427 7.04 -2.30 -1.05
C VAL A 427 6.21 -3.58 -1.10
N ASN A 428 6.11 -4.26 0.03
CA ASN A 428 5.27 -5.43 0.21
C ASN A 428 4.09 -5.06 1.11
N ILE A 429 2.87 -5.14 0.57
CA ILE A 429 1.64 -4.80 1.29
C ILE A 429 0.74 -6.02 1.37
N PHE A 430 0.26 -6.32 2.58
CA PHE A 430 -0.69 -7.39 2.87
C PHE A 430 -1.87 -6.83 3.64
N THR A 431 -3.06 -6.81 3.04
CA THR A 431 -4.29 -6.38 3.70
C THR A 431 -5.29 -7.53 3.82
N ALA A 432 -5.90 -7.69 4.99
CA ALA A 432 -6.82 -8.79 5.24
C ALA A 432 -8.29 -8.39 5.38
N GLY A 433 -8.58 -7.15 5.76
CA GLY A 433 -9.94 -6.67 6.03
C GLY A 433 -10.77 -6.39 4.78
N ALA A 434 -12.08 -6.38 4.93
CA ALA A 434 -12.98 -5.94 3.88
C ALA A 434 -12.77 -4.45 3.57
N ALA A 435 -12.88 -4.08 2.30
CA ALA A 435 -12.61 -2.71 1.80
C ALA A 435 -11.22 -2.15 2.19
N ALA A 436 -10.26 -3.03 2.48
CA ALA A 436 -8.89 -2.69 2.86
C ALA A 436 -7.96 -2.85 1.65
N SER A 437 -7.94 -1.89 0.75
CA SER A 437 -7.10 -1.91 -0.46
C SER A 437 -5.61 -1.82 -0.10
N ALA A 438 -4.74 -2.48 -0.89
CA ALA A 438 -3.31 -2.36 -0.64
C ALA A 438 -2.83 -0.92 -0.88
N VAL A 439 -3.23 -0.30 -1.99
CA VAL A 439 -3.01 1.11 -2.29
C VAL A 439 -4.34 1.75 -2.67
N LYS A 440 -4.75 2.76 -1.91
CA LYS A 440 -5.92 3.59 -2.18
C LYS A 440 -5.51 5.02 -2.43
N VAL A 441 -6.01 5.61 -3.50
CA VAL A 441 -5.69 6.99 -3.90
C VAL A 441 -6.97 7.75 -4.18
N ASP A 442 -7.08 8.95 -3.61
CA ASP A 442 -8.22 9.84 -3.75
C ASP A 442 -7.76 11.28 -4.00
N GLY A 443 -8.55 12.05 -4.71
CA GLY A 443 -8.27 13.45 -5.01
C GLY A 443 -7.01 13.68 -5.85
N ALA A 444 -6.50 14.92 -5.86
CA ALA A 444 -5.30 15.33 -6.60
C ALA A 444 -4.01 14.80 -5.95
N SER A 445 -3.77 13.51 -6.05
CA SER A 445 -2.70 12.78 -5.37
C SER A 445 -1.69 12.22 -6.36
N THR A 446 -0.43 12.10 -5.93
CA THR A 446 0.60 11.37 -6.67
C THR A 446 1.12 10.23 -5.80
N THR A 447 1.04 9.00 -6.32
CA THR A 447 1.63 7.82 -5.67
C THR A 447 2.58 7.15 -6.63
N THR A 448 3.86 7.05 -6.25
CA THR A 448 4.90 6.42 -7.06
C THR A 448 5.54 5.29 -6.26
N LEU A 449 5.49 4.08 -6.77
CA LEU A 449 6.10 2.88 -6.22
C LEU A 449 7.15 2.38 -7.21
N ASN A 450 8.38 2.93 -7.18
CA ASN A 450 9.43 2.67 -8.18
C ASN A 450 10.09 1.30 -8.03
N GLY A 451 10.10 0.71 -6.82
CA GLY A 451 10.68 -0.60 -6.57
C GLY A 451 9.83 -1.75 -7.09
N ARG A 452 10.31 -2.97 -6.91
CA ARG A 452 9.51 -4.17 -7.10
C ARG A 452 8.50 -4.27 -5.96
N ASN A 453 7.22 -4.40 -6.28
CA ASN A 453 6.15 -4.33 -5.29
C ASN A 453 5.34 -5.63 -5.24
N TYR A 454 4.92 -6.05 -4.03
CA TYR A 454 3.99 -7.14 -3.82
C TYR A 454 2.76 -6.62 -3.08
N LEU A 455 1.66 -6.46 -3.82
CA LEU A 455 0.41 -5.93 -3.30
C LEU A 455 -0.60 -7.07 -3.19
N THR A 456 -0.92 -7.48 -1.97
CA THR A 456 -1.80 -8.62 -1.70
C THR A 456 -2.99 -8.20 -0.85
N THR A 457 -4.20 -8.54 -1.27
CA THR A 457 -5.43 -8.31 -0.51
C THR A 457 -6.24 -9.60 -0.39
N SER A 458 -6.88 -9.84 0.75
CA SER A 458 -7.71 -11.02 0.98
C SER A 458 -9.16 -10.72 1.33
N GLY A 459 -9.48 -9.49 1.74
CA GLY A 459 -10.85 -9.08 2.08
C GLY A 459 -11.73 -8.80 0.86
N ASP A 460 -13.05 -8.88 1.03
CA ASP A 460 -14.01 -8.49 0.01
C ASP A 460 -13.94 -6.97 -0.25
N LYS A 461 -14.09 -6.56 -1.50
CA LYS A 461 -13.95 -5.16 -1.95
C LYS A 461 -12.61 -4.52 -1.59
N ALA A 462 -11.60 -5.33 -1.39
CA ALA A 462 -10.24 -4.90 -1.09
C ALA A 462 -9.40 -4.99 -2.36
N HIS A 463 -9.21 -3.85 -3.03
CA HIS A 463 -8.50 -3.80 -4.31
C HIS A 463 -6.99 -3.83 -4.12
N GLY A 464 -6.27 -4.29 -5.13
CA GLY A 464 -4.81 -4.18 -5.13
C GLY A 464 -4.40 -2.70 -5.22
N ILE A 465 -4.85 -2.02 -6.27
CA ILE A 465 -4.71 -0.57 -6.46
C ILE A 465 -6.09 0.00 -6.75
N GLU A 466 -6.50 1.00 -5.98
CA GLU A 466 -7.79 1.68 -6.08
C GLU A 466 -7.58 3.18 -6.25
N VAL A 467 -8.03 3.74 -7.38
CA VAL A 467 -8.13 5.20 -7.58
C VAL A 467 -9.60 5.54 -7.67
N TYR A 468 -10.10 6.25 -6.66
CA TYR A 468 -11.52 6.52 -6.52
C TYR A 468 -11.77 7.97 -6.12
N ALA A 469 -12.71 8.63 -6.79
CA ALA A 469 -13.19 9.95 -6.37
C ALA A 469 -14.58 9.83 -5.78
N ALA A 470 -14.75 10.24 -4.52
CA ALA A 470 -16.06 10.42 -3.93
C ALA A 470 -16.92 11.36 -4.80
N ALA A 471 -18.21 11.10 -4.89
CA ALA A 471 -19.14 11.83 -5.76
C ALA A 471 -19.20 13.35 -5.52
N SER A 472 -18.65 13.83 -4.40
CA SER A 472 -18.58 15.26 -4.04
C SER A 472 -17.45 16.02 -4.76
N SER A 473 -16.49 15.33 -5.39
CA SER A 473 -15.39 15.94 -6.13
C SER A 473 -15.64 16.04 -7.65
N LYS A 474 -16.85 15.70 -8.11
CA LYS A 474 -17.25 15.87 -9.50
C LYS A 474 -17.37 17.36 -9.84
N GLY A 475 -16.35 17.92 -10.49
CA GLY A 475 -16.41 19.25 -11.10
C GLY A 475 -15.47 20.31 -10.52
N SER A 476 -14.49 19.96 -9.69
CA SER A 476 -13.39 20.87 -9.37
C SER A 476 -12.27 20.72 -10.42
N GLU A 477 -11.63 21.82 -10.80
CA GLU A 477 -10.41 21.84 -11.62
C GLU A 477 -9.19 21.28 -10.85
N GLU A 478 -9.39 20.31 -9.95
CA GLU A 478 -8.32 19.66 -9.22
C GLU A 478 -7.58 18.71 -10.16
N LYS A 479 -6.25 18.72 -10.09
CA LYS A 479 -5.42 17.79 -10.83
C LYS A 479 -5.85 16.36 -10.54
N ALA A 480 -5.87 15.54 -11.58
CA ALA A 480 -6.20 14.12 -11.47
C ALA A 480 -5.19 13.34 -10.62
N ALA A 481 -5.63 12.25 -10.03
CA ALA A 481 -4.76 11.32 -9.34
C ALA A 481 -3.80 10.62 -10.32
N GLN A 482 -2.54 10.47 -9.91
CA GLN A 482 -1.54 9.74 -10.66
C GLN A 482 -0.96 8.61 -9.80
N VAL A 483 -0.97 7.40 -10.34
CA VAL A 483 -0.33 6.24 -9.72
C VAL A 483 0.66 5.63 -10.70
N LYS A 484 1.89 5.46 -10.25
CA LYS A 484 2.93 4.77 -11.01
C LYS A 484 3.45 3.57 -10.23
N VAL A 485 3.51 2.42 -10.89
CA VAL A 485 4.01 1.16 -10.31
C VAL A 485 5.22 0.69 -11.10
N GLY A 486 6.31 0.40 -10.39
CA GLY A 486 7.56 -0.07 -10.97
C GLY A 486 7.44 -1.46 -11.56
N SER A 487 8.36 -1.77 -12.46
CA SER A 487 8.46 -3.06 -13.15
C SER A 487 8.62 -4.25 -12.19
N ASP A 488 8.40 -5.49 -12.68
CA ASP A 488 8.50 -6.75 -11.92
C ASP A 488 7.57 -6.81 -10.70
N SER A 489 6.52 -6.00 -10.63
CA SER A 489 5.60 -5.95 -9.49
C SER A 489 4.46 -6.97 -9.63
N THR A 490 3.92 -7.37 -8.49
CA THR A 490 2.82 -8.33 -8.41
C THR A 490 1.64 -7.74 -7.65
N VAL A 491 0.45 -7.87 -8.21
CA VAL A 491 -0.83 -7.53 -7.59
C VAL A 491 -1.67 -8.79 -7.48
N TYR A 492 -2.08 -9.15 -6.27
CA TYR A 492 -2.84 -10.36 -6.01
C TYR A 492 -4.02 -10.10 -5.10
N THR A 493 -5.25 -10.39 -5.56
CA THR A 493 -6.47 -10.20 -4.78
C THR A 493 -7.25 -11.50 -4.64
N GLN A 494 -7.83 -11.75 -3.46
CA GLN A 494 -8.56 -12.98 -3.17
C GLN A 494 -10.06 -12.76 -2.91
N GLY A 495 -10.44 -11.62 -2.36
CA GLY A 495 -11.82 -11.32 -1.97
C GLY A 495 -12.75 -11.10 -3.15
N ASN A 496 -14.06 -11.21 -2.91
CA ASN A 496 -15.08 -10.92 -3.90
C ASN A 496 -15.15 -9.41 -4.19
N GLN A 497 -15.43 -9.04 -5.44
CA GLN A 497 -15.46 -7.64 -5.89
C GLN A 497 -14.14 -6.89 -5.57
N SER A 498 -13.02 -7.61 -5.56
CA SER A 498 -11.68 -7.11 -5.24
C SER A 498 -10.84 -7.10 -6.52
N HIS A 499 -10.88 -5.96 -7.21
CA HIS A 499 -10.16 -5.81 -8.48
C HIS A 499 -8.65 -5.74 -8.25
N GLY A 500 -7.86 -6.17 -9.22
CA GLY A 500 -6.41 -6.05 -9.15
C GLY A 500 -6.00 -4.59 -9.22
N VAL A 501 -6.34 -3.89 -10.31
CA VAL A 501 -6.13 -2.46 -10.52
C VAL A 501 -7.45 -1.82 -10.94
N TYR A 502 -7.89 -0.82 -10.20
CA TYR A 502 -9.19 -0.20 -10.41
C TYR A 502 -9.10 1.33 -10.43
N THR A 503 -9.75 1.96 -11.40
CA THR A 503 -9.94 3.41 -11.43
C THR A 503 -11.39 3.78 -11.70
N ASP A 504 -11.94 4.64 -10.85
CA ASP A 504 -13.24 5.30 -10.99
C ASP A 504 -13.12 6.80 -10.65
N MET A 505 -12.13 7.45 -11.26
CA MET A 505 -11.91 8.87 -11.14
C MET A 505 -11.62 9.49 -12.50
N LEU A 506 -12.35 10.53 -12.84
CA LEU A 506 -12.18 11.26 -14.10
C LEU A 506 -10.75 11.81 -14.20
N ASP A 507 -10.13 11.72 -15.38
CA ASP A 507 -8.76 12.17 -15.67
C ASP A 507 -7.66 11.51 -14.81
N ALA A 508 -7.97 10.48 -14.03
CA ALA A 508 -6.95 9.72 -13.30
C ALA A 508 -6.10 8.86 -14.25
N GLU A 509 -4.85 8.69 -13.88
CA GLU A 509 -3.87 7.89 -14.64
C GLU A 509 -3.19 6.87 -13.73
N ILE A 510 -3.26 5.59 -14.12
CA ILE A 510 -2.49 4.52 -13.49
C ILE A 510 -1.51 3.97 -14.52
N SER A 511 -0.21 4.10 -14.28
CA SER A 511 0.84 3.57 -15.13
C SER A 511 1.49 2.36 -14.47
N LEU A 512 1.38 1.22 -15.09
CA LEU A 512 2.03 -0.02 -14.70
C LEU A 512 3.30 -0.21 -15.53
N GLY A 513 4.43 -0.49 -14.88
CA GLY A 513 5.70 -0.78 -15.54
C GLY A 513 5.70 -2.11 -16.30
N ASP A 514 6.88 -2.54 -16.72
CA ASP A 514 7.06 -3.80 -17.44
C ASP A 514 7.00 -5.01 -16.50
N ASP A 515 6.71 -6.19 -17.05
CA ASP A 515 6.67 -7.49 -16.34
C ASP A 515 5.76 -7.51 -15.09
N ILE A 516 4.69 -6.74 -15.09
CA ILE A 516 3.69 -6.74 -14.02
C ILE A 516 2.85 -8.01 -14.07
N SER A 517 2.58 -8.59 -12.89
CA SER A 517 1.64 -9.70 -12.74
C SER A 517 0.43 -9.26 -11.92
N VAL A 518 -0.77 -9.39 -12.49
CA VAL A 518 -2.04 -9.11 -11.82
C VAL A 518 -2.89 -10.37 -11.80
N THR A 519 -3.25 -10.85 -10.62
CA THR A 519 -4.11 -12.03 -10.46
C THR A 519 -5.25 -11.74 -9.49
N THR A 520 -6.48 -12.03 -9.91
CA THR A 520 -7.67 -11.92 -9.06
C THR A 520 -8.38 -13.28 -8.95
N LYS A 521 -8.86 -13.62 -7.73
CA LYS A 521 -9.51 -14.91 -7.45
C LYS A 521 -10.99 -14.81 -7.07
N GLY A 522 -11.41 -13.71 -6.51
CA GLY A 522 -12.78 -13.55 -6.03
C GLY A 522 -13.80 -13.40 -7.14
N SER A 523 -15.06 -13.70 -6.86
CA SER A 523 -16.17 -13.48 -7.77
C SER A 523 -16.39 -11.99 -8.05
N GLY A 524 -16.64 -11.60 -9.30
CA GLY A 524 -16.78 -10.21 -9.71
C GLY A 524 -15.52 -9.38 -9.52
N SER A 525 -14.34 -10.01 -9.53
CA SER A 525 -13.05 -9.37 -9.27
C SER A 525 -12.24 -9.27 -10.55
N HIS A 526 -12.37 -8.13 -11.24
CA HIS A 526 -11.67 -7.90 -12.52
C HIS A 526 -10.17 -7.74 -12.31
N GLY A 527 -9.39 -8.13 -13.30
CA GLY A 527 -7.94 -7.98 -13.26
C GLY A 527 -7.53 -6.51 -13.28
N ILE A 528 -7.71 -5.82 -14.41
CA ILE A 528 -7.63 -4.37 -14.53
C ILE A 528 -9.00 -3.82 -14.96
N TYR A 529 -9.47 -2.78 -14.27
CA TYR A 529 -10.80 -2.24 -14.48
C TYR A 529 -10.77 -0.71 -14.52
N ALA A 530 -11.10 -0.15 -15.67
CA ALA A 530 -11.24 1.28 -15.88
C ALA A 530 -12.73 1.63 -16.02
N SER A 531 -13.36 2.12 -14.94
CA SER A 531 -14.68 2.71 -14.99
C SER A 531 -14.60 4.18 -15.44
N ARG A 532 -13.62 4.92 -14.94
CA ARG A 532 -13.22 6.26 -15.40
C ARG A 532 -11.73 6.42 -15.23
N GLY A 533 -11.10 7.23 -16.08
CA GLY A 533 -9.66 7.40 -16.10
C GLY A 533 -8.94 6.38 -16.99
N VAL A 534 -7.64 6.40 -16.97
CA VAL A 534 -6.78 5.62 -17.87
C VAL A 534 -5.90 4.67 -17.08
N ILE A 535 -5.85 3.40 -17.51
CA ILE A 535 -4.84 2.44 -17.05
C ILE A 535 -3.92 2.15 -18.21
N GLU A 536 -2.64 2.49 -18.07
CA GLU A 536 -1.60 2.18 -19.05
C GLU A 536 -0.68 1.08 -18.52
N THR A 537 -0.31 0.13 -19.39
CA THR A 537 0.57 -0.97 -19.01
C THR A 537 1.84 -0.97 -19.83
N GLY A 538 2.95 -1.38 -19.23
CA GLY A 538 4.20 -1.66 -19.95
C GLY A 538 4.18 -3.00 -20.67
N ASP A 539 5.34 -3.45 -21.12
CA ASP A 539 5.52 -4.74 -21.79
C ASP A 539 5.51 -5.91 -20.80
N GLY A 540 5.14 -7.10 -21.26
CA GLY A 540 5.20 -8.34 -20.46
C GLY A 540 4.14 -8.45 -19.37
N LEU A 541 3.02 -7.70 -19.43
CA LEU A 541 1.92 -7.82 -18.48
C LEU A 541 1.37 -9.25 -18.44
N ARG A 542 1.23 -9.82 -17.25
CA ARG A 542 0.51 -11.08 -17.01
C ARG A 542 -0.77 -10.78 -16.21
N LEU A 543 -1.90 -11.00 -16.85
CA LEU A 543 -3.21 -10.64 -16.33
C LEU A 543 -4.11 -11.88 -16.24
N SER A 544 -4.53 -12.26 -15.02
CA SER A 544 -5.35 -13.45 -14.81
C SER A 544 -6.53 -13.18 -13.90
N ALA A 545 -7.76 -13.27 -14.43
CA ALA A 545 -8.99 -13.24 -13.66
C ALA A 545 -9.55 -14.66 -13.51
N GLN A 546 -9.62 -15.15 -12.26
CA GLN A 546 -9.96 -16.55 -11.97
C GLN A 546 -11.35 -16.74 -11.36
N GLY A 547 -11.97 -15.68 -10.84
CA GLY A 547 -13.28 -15.75 -10.20
C GLY A 547 -14.44 -15.72 -11.18
N THR A 548 -15.59 -16.22 -10.74
CA THR A 548 -16.83 -16.19 -11.53
C THR A 548 -17.27 -14.75 -11.79
N GLY A 549 -17.65 -14.44 -13.05
CA GLY A 549 -18.05 -13.09 -13.47
C GLY A 549 -16.91 -12.07 -13.40
N SER A 550 -15.66 -12.53 -13.53
CA SER A 550 -14.46 -11.70 -13.41
C SER A 550 -13.76 -11.57 -14.74
N HIS A 551 -13.79 -10.37 -15.33
CA HIS A 551 -13.09 -10.09 -16.59
C HIS A 551 -11.62 -9.75 -16.34
N ALA A 552 -10.74 -10.10 -17.27
CA ALA A 552 -9.33 -9.79 -17.06
C ALA A 552 -9.06 -8.30 -17.32
N ALA A 553 -9.36 -7.77 -18.51
CA ALA A 553 -9.32 -6.36 -18.82
C ALA A 553 -10.75 -5.85 -19.07
N TYR A 554 -11.20 -4.84 -18.32
CA TYR A 554 -12.56 -4.33 -18.42
C TYR A 554 -12.60 -2.80 -18.43
N ALA A 555 -13.27 -2.22 -19.43
CA ALA A 555 -13.56 -0.79 -19.53
C ALA A 555 -15.06 -0.59 -19.74
N ASP A 556 -15.74 0.16 -18.85
CA ASP A 556 -17.22 0.21 -18.82
C ASP A 556 -17.84 1.62 -18.90
N SER A 557 -17.12 2.60 -19.40
CA SER A 557 -17.67 3.91 -19.69
C SER A 557 -16.85 4.68 -20.72
N ALA A 558 -17.41 5.72 -21.31
CA ALA A 558 -16.73 6.60 -22.26
C ALA A 558 -15.50 7.30 -21.69
N ASP A 559 -15.42 7.44 -20.36
CA ASP A 559 -14.30 8.03 -19.65
C ASP A 559 -13.28 6.97 -19.17
N GLY A 560 -13.57 5.67 -19.37
CA GLY A 560 -12.73 4.55 -18.97
C GLY A 560 -11.88 4.04 -20.14
N SER A 561 -10.57 3.97 -19.97
CA SER A 561 -9.65 3.49 -21.00
C SER A 561 -8.54 2.60 -20.44
N ILE A 562 -8.22 1.54 -21.19
CA ILE A 562 -7.08 0.67 -20.92
C ILE A 562 -6.17 0.68 -22.14
N LYS A 563 -4.88 0.93 -21.94
CA LYS A 563 -3.87 0.94 -23.00
C LYS A 563 -2.76 -0.04 -22.71
N PHE A 564 -2.61 -1.02 -23.58
CA PHE A 564 -1.46 -1.91 -23.58
C PHE A 564 -0.35 -1.29 -24.44
N ASN A 565 0.66 -0.70 -23.81
CA ASN A 565 1.80 -0.10 -24.51
C ASN A 565 2.87 -1.14 -24.91
N GLY A 566 2.69 -2.39 -24.53
CA GLY A 566 3.52 -3.55 -24.87
C GLY A 566 2.72 -4.82 -24.94
N GLY A 567 3.40 -5.97 -25.07
CA GLY A 567 2.79 -7.28 -25.08
C GLY A 567 2.16 -7.68 -23.75
N ALA A 568 1.15 -8.58 -23.80
CA ALA A 568 0.47 -9.04 -22.60
C ALA A 568 -0.01 -10.50 -22.73
N ASP A 569 0.06 -11.26 -21.61
CA ASP A 569 -0.60 -12.53 -21.42
C ASP A 569 -1.88 -12.31 -20.60
N ILE A 570 -3.05 -12.40 -21.24
CA ILE A 570 -4.36 -12.05 -20.67
C ILE A 570 -5.23 -13.31 -20.59
N SER A 571 -5.77 -13.61 -19.41
CA SER A 571 -6.61 -14.79 -19.21
C SER A 571 -7.84 -14.54 -18.32
N ALA A 572 -8.99 -15.09 -18.71
CA ALA A 572 -10.17 -15.23 -17.90
C ALA A 572 -10.52 -16.72 -17.80
N ALA A 573 -10.61 -17.23 -16.56
CA ALA A 573 -10.79 -18.67 -16.33
C ALA A 573 -12.26 -19.11 -16.37
N ASP A 574 -13.20 -18.24 -16.04
CA ASP A 574 -14.62 -18.52 -16.05
C ASP A 574 -15.17 -18.43 -17.50
N PRO A 575 -15.91 -19.42 -17.99
CA PRO A 575 -16.48 -19.42 -19.34
C PRO A 575 -17.42 -18.24 -19.64
N ASP A 576 -18.09 -17.70 -18.62
CA ASP A 576 -18.99 -16.55 -18.73
C ASP A 576 -18.30 -15.21 -18.54
N SER A 577 -16.95 -15.24 -18.39
CA SER A 577 -16.11 -14.06 -18.27
C SER A 577 -15.32 -13.79 -19.54
N TYR A 578 -14.89 -12.55 -19.70
CA TYR A 578 -14.14 -12.14 -20.88
C TYR A 578 -12.69 -11.84 -20.53
N ALA A 579 -11.76 -12.25 -21.39
CA ALA A 579 -10.37 -11.84 -21.31
C ALA A 579 -10.25 -10.33 -21.57
N VAL A 580 -10.99 -9.82 -22.57
CA VAL A 580 -11.03 -8.39 -22.90
C VAL A 580 -12.48 -7.99 -23.08
N TYR A 581 -12.94 -6.99 -22.32
CA TYR A 581 -14.33 -6.51 -22.39
C TYR A 581 -14.40 -4.99 -22.38
N ALA A 582 -15.01 -4.42 -23.41
CA ALA A 582 -15.32 -3.00 -23.51
C ALA A 582 -16.83 -2.81 -23.55
N ASP A 583 -17.39 -2.04 -22.61
CA ASP A 583 -18.83 -1.76 -22.46
C ASP A 583 -19.08 -0.25 -22.37
N LYS A 584 -20.29 0.20 -22.74
CA LYS A 584 -20.75 1.59 -22.54
C LYS A 584 -19.77 2.65 -23.05
N SER A 585 -19.24 2.45 -24.25
CA SER A 585 -18.24 3.31 -24.89
C SER A 585 -16.86 3.29 -24.23
N GLY A 586 -16.58 2.34 -23.34
CA GLY A 586 -15.25 2.08 -22.78
C GLY A 586 -14.27 1.67 -23.89
N LYS A 587 -12.98 1.96 -23.68
CA LYS A 587 -11.96 1.81 -24.71
C LYS A 587 -10.80 0.93 -24.25
N ILE A 588 -10.43 -0.07 -25.07
CA ILE A 588 -9.27 -0.92 -24.82
C ILE A 588 -8.40 -0.92 -26.08
N GLU A 589 -7.14 -0.53 -25.95
CA GLU A 589 -6.20 -0.36 -27.04
C GLU A 589 -4.89 -1.12 -26.78
N GLY A 590 -4.39 -1.81 -27.80
CA GLY A 590 -3.05 -2.43 -27.82
C GLY A 590 -2.49 -2.30 -29.23
N ILE A 591 -2.02 -1.09 -29.58
CA ILE A 591 -1.69 -0.70 -30.97
C ILE A 591 -0.18 -0.64 -31.27
N THR A 592 0.66 -1.12 -30.36
CA THR A 592 2.11 -1.12 -30.57
C THR A 592 2.49 -2.26 -31.53
N ALA A 593 3.11 -1.94 -32.64
CA ALA A 593 3.32 -2.83 -33.78
C ALA A 593 4.13 -4.10 -33.48
N ASP A 594 4.94 -4.12 -32.44
CA ASP A 594 5.77 -5.27 -32.07
C ASP A 594 5.25 -6.02 -30.83
N SER A 595 4.02 -5.72 -30.37
CA SER A 595 3.47 -6.28 -29.14
C SER A 595 2.95 -7.70 -29.34
N ARG A 596 3.52 -8.65 -28.58
CA ARG A 596 3.05 -10.03 -28.55
C ARG A 596 1.92 -10.19 -27.50
N PHE A 597 0.77 -10.67 -27.94
CA PHE A 597 -0.36 -10.97 -27.06
C PHE A 597 -0.63 -12.47 -26.96
N THR A 598 -0.86 -12.96 -25.74
CA THR A 598 -1.52 -14.25 -25.50
C THR A 598 -2.87 -13.97 -24.84
N VAL A 599 -3.97 -14.20 -25.54
CA VAL A 599 -5.32 -13.99 -25.02
C VAL A 599 -6.02 -15.32 -24.87
N LEU A 600 -6.32 -15.71 -23.62
CA LEU A 600 -7.02 -16.96 -23.28
C LEU A 600 -8.38 -16.59 -22.66
N GLY A 601 -9.45 -16.80 -23.41
CA GLY A 601 -10.81 -16.40 -23.07
C GLY A 601 -11.43 -15.52 -24.15
N ASN A 602 -12.69 -15.17 -23.99
CA ASN A 602 -13.45 -14.45 -25.00
C ASN A 602 -13.14 -12.95 -24.98
N MET A 603 -13.43 -12.28 -26.12
CA MET A 603 -13.47 -10.83 -26.24
C MET A 603 -14.91 -10.37 -26.47
N LEU A 604 -15.33 -9.27 -25.84
CA LEU A 604 -16.63 -8.63 -26.08
C LEU A 604 -16.50 -7.13 -26.17
N ALA A 605 -17.06 -6.55 -27.21
CA ALA A 605 -17.37 -5.12 -27.28
C ALA A 605 -18.88 -4.96 -27.30
N ASP A 606 -19.45 -4.28 -26.31
CA ASP A 606 -20.88 -4.07 -26.15
C ASP A 606 -21.21 -2.60 -25.92
N ASN A 607 -22.44 -2.18 -26.23
CA ASN A 607 -22.96 -0.84 -25.97
C ASN A 607 -22.01 0.28 -26.43
N SER A 608 -21.54 0.23 -27.69
CA SER A 608 -20.55 1.13 -28.29
C SER A 608 -19.15 1.07 -27.65
N GLY A 609 -18.82 0.04 -26.87
CA GLY A 609 -17.45 -0.24 -26.42
C GLY A 609 -16.53 -0.51 -27.58
N SER A 610 -15.24 -0.20 -27.44
CA SER A 610 -14.23 -0.35 -28.51
C SER A 610 -13.02 -1.13 -28.02
N ILE A 611 -12.65 -2.14 -28.80
CA ILE A 611 -11.41 -2.91 -28.62
C ILE A 611 -10.60 -2.79 -29.91
N GLU A 612 -9.35 -2.32 -29.81
CA GLU A 612 -8.40 -2.24 -30.91
C GLU A 612 -7.10 -2.96 -30.50
N LEU A 613 -6.84 -4.14 -31.10
CA LEU A 613 -5.65 -4.93 -30.78
C LEU A 613 -4.83 -5.23 -32.01
N PHE A 614 -3.53 -4.92 -31.94
CA PHE A 614 -2.51 -5.30 -32.90
C PHE A 614 -1.72 -6.49 -32.34
N MET A 615 -1.97 -7.68 -32.86
CA MET A 615 -1.35 -8.93 -32.43
C MET A 615 -0.16 -9.24 -33.34
N ALA A 616 1.05 -8.87 -32.88
CA ALA A 616 2.29 -9.09 -33.59
C ALA A 616 2.69 -10.59 -33.64
N ALA A 617 3.78 -10.87 -34.35
CA ALA A 617 4.27 -12.23 -34.56
C ALA A 617 4.36 -13.06 -33.26
N ASN A 618 3.97 -14.35 -33.36
CA ASN A 618 3.87 -15.28 -32.24
C ASN A 618 2.80 -14.95 -31.19
N SER A 619 1.82 -14.10 -31.51
CA SER A 619 0.64 -13.91 -30.66
C SER A 619 -0.32 -15.10 -30.79
N LEU A 620 -1.08 -15.32 -29.72
CA LEU A 620 -2.11 -16.36 -29.66
C LEU A 620 -3.41 -15.78 -29.09
N PHE A 621 -4.49 -15.95 -29.83
CA PHE A 621 -5.83 -15.78 -29.28
C PHE A 621 -6.54 -17.15 -29.24
N THR A 622 -7.05 -17.53 -28.06
CA THR A 622 -7.89 -18.71 -27.88
C THR A 622 -9.20 -18.28 -27.24
N GLY A 623 -10.27 -18.23 -28.00
CA GLY A 623 -11.55 -17.71 -27.56
C GLY A 623 -12.44 -17.34 -28.75
N LYS A 624 -13.63 -16.85 -28.44
CA LYS A 624 -14.50 -16.18 -29.41
C LYS A 624 -14.41 -14.67 -29.24
N SER A 625 -14.65 -13.93 -30.31
CA SER A 625 -14.90 -12.49 -30.25
C SER A 625 -16.36 -12.20 -30.55
N GLU A 626 -16.92 -11.19 -29.88
CA GLU A 626 -18.34 -10.83 -30.00
C GLU A 626 -18.47 -9.31 -30.03
N THR A 627 -19.23 -8.84 -31.03
CA THR A 627 -19.65 -7.42 -31.11
C THR A 627 -21.16 -7.36 -30.91
N GLU A 628 -21.61 -6.59 -29.91
CA GLU A 628 -23.02 -6.41 -29.59
C GLU A 628 -23.35 -4.91 -29.47
N ASN A 629 -24.60 -4.53 -29.73
CA ASN A 629 -25.13 -3.19 -29.50
C ASN A 629 -24.20 -2.05 -29.97
N SER A 630 -23.74 -2.13 -31.23
CA SER A 630 -22.77 -1.20 -31.86
C SER A 630 -21.36 -1.21 -31.24
N GLY A 631 -20.97 -2.27 -30.58
CA GLY A 631 -19.61 -2.49 -30.13
C GLY A 631 -18.68 -2.66 -31.34
N ILE A 632 -17.41 -2.27 -31.17
CA ILE A 632 -16.39 -2.27 -32.21
C ILE A 632 -15.22 -3.15 -31.75
N ILE A 633 -14.84 -4.13 -32.58
CA ILE A 633 -13.60 -4.87 -32.41
C ILE A 633 -12.80 -4.77 -33.70
N ASP A 634 -11.66 -4.10 -33.62
CA ASP A 634 -10.66 -4.01 -34.67
C ASP A 634 -9.46 -4.89 -34.28
N LEU A 635 -9.28 -5.98 -35.01
CA LEU A 635 -8.23 -6.96 -34.77
C LEU A 635 -7.28 -7.01 -35.97
N ASP A 636 -6.03 -6.66 -35.72
CA ASP A 636 -4.95 -6.80 -36.68
C ASP A 636 -4.01 -7.93 -36.23
N MET A 637 -3.85 -8.95 -37.07
CA MET A 637 -3.03 -10.11 -36.76
C MET A 637 -1.93 -10.26 -37.79
N THR A 638 -0.68 -10.32 -37.33
CA THR A 638 0.48 -10.57 -38.20
C THR A 638 1.30 -11.73 -37.67
N ASP A 639 1.53 -12.75 -38.51
CA ASP A 639 2.29 -13.97 -38.19
C ASP A 639 1.86 -14.60 -36.83
N SER A 640 0.55 -14.69 -36.59
CA SER A 640 -0.09 -15.05 -35.32
C SER A 640 -1.10 -16.20 -35.50
N MET A 641 -1.72 -16.60 -34.38
CA MET A 641 -2.74 -17.64 -34.40
C MET A 641 -3.99 -17.24 -33.61
N TRP A 642 -5.16 -17.47 -34.16
CA TRP A 642 -6.44 -17.43 -33.48
C TRP A 642 -7.11 -18.82 -33.51
N ARG A 643 -7.30 -19.42 -32.34
CA ARG A 643 -8.11 -20.63 -32.15
C ARG A 643 -9.51 -20.22 -31.71
N MET A 644 -10.45 -20.30 -32.60
CA MET A 644 -11.84 -19.97 -32.32
C MET A 644 -12.48 -21.06 -31.46
N THR A 645 -13.10 -20.66 -30.33
CA THR A 645 -13.86 -21.59 -29.50
C THR A 645 -15.37 -21.55 -29.77
N GLY A 646 -15.84 -20.68 -30.65
CA GLY A 646 -17.22 -20.50 -31.07
C GLY A 646 -17.36 -19.53 -32.20
N SER A 647 -18.58 -19.43 -32.74
CA SER A 647 -18.91 -18.39 -33.72
C SER A 647 -18.52 -17.02 -33.16
N SER A 648 -17.91 -16.22 -34.03
CA SER A 648 -17.27 -14.96 -33.65
C SER A 648 -17.69 -13.85 -34.58
N SER A 649 -17.70 -12.62 -34.05
CA SER A 649 -17.93 -11.38 -34.81
C SER A 649 -16.86 -10.32 -34.52
N LEU A 650 -16.51 -9.55 -35.53
CA LEU A 650 -15.55 -8.45 -35.54
C LEU A 650 -16.09 -7.30 -36.39
N THR A 651 -15.58 -6.10 -36.20
CA THR A 651 -15.82 -4.96 -37.08
C THR A 651 -14.79 -4.98 -38.21
N ASN A 652 -13.51 -4.83 -37.86
CA ASN A 652 -12.43 -4.88 -38.83
C ASN A 652 -11.47 -6.02 -38.50
N PHE A 653 -11.14 -6.83 -39.49
CA PHE A 653 -10.18 -7.89 -39.35
C PHE A 653 -9.10 -7.80 -40.42
N THR A 654 -7.86 -7.53 -39.97
CA THR A 654 -6.68 -7.59 -40.82
C THR A 654 -5.91 -8.87 -40.54
N ASN A 655 -5.84 -9.78 -41.52
CA ASN A 655 -5.12 -11.04 -41.36
C ASN A 655 -3.87 -11.05 -42.28
N ASN A 656 -2.70 -10.76 -41.68
CA ASN A 656 -1.43 -10.84 -42.38
C ASN A 656 -0.67 -12.10 -41.96
N LYS A 657 -0.68 -13.12 -42.82
CA LYS A 657 0.02 -14.42 -42.64
C LYS A 657 -0.34 -15.15 -41.34
N SER A 658 -1.45 -14.80 -40.70
CA SER A 658 -1.89 -15.46 -39.48
C SER A 658 -2.87 -16.59 -39.75
N VAL A 659 -2.94 -17.53 -38.81
CA VAL A 659 -3.83 -18.69 -38.89
C VAL A 659 -5.07 -18.44 -38.05
N VAL A 660 -6.24 -18.60 -38.65
CA VAL A 660 -7.53 -18.64 -37.95
C VAL A 660 -8.03 -20.06 -37.99
N ASP A 661 -7.99 -20.74 -36.87
CA ASP A 661 -8.45 -22.13 -36.73
C ASP A 661 -9.89 -22.09 -36.16
N MET A 662 -10.85 -22.42 -37.03
CA MET A 662 -12.27 -22.47 -36.71
C MET A 662 -12.75 -23.87 -36.33
N THR A 663 -11.85 -24.89 -36.43
CA THR A 663 -12.19 -26.30 -36.27
C THR A 663 -12.60 -26.65 -34.82
N LYS A 664 -13.55 -27.58 -34.70
CA LYS A 664 -14.03 -28.06 -33.39
C LYS A 664 -14.26 -29.55 -33.38
N ASP A 665 -13.97 -30.16 -32.25
CA ASP A 665 -14.35 -31.55 -32.00
C ASP A 665 -15.89 -31.68 -31.98
N GLY A 666 -16.41 -32.76 -32.61
CA GLY A 666 -17.81 -33.15 -32.49
C GLY A 666 -18.76 -32.62 -33.58
N GLY A 667 -18.26 -32.06 -34.68
CA GLY A 667 -19.06 -31.68 -35.85
C GLY A 667 -20.01 -30.48 -35.62
N VAL A 668 -19.63 -29.55 -34.75
CA VAL A 668 -20.33 -28.29 -34.55
C VAL A 668 -19.65 -27.24 -35.40
N PHE A 669 -20.32 -26.72 -36.38
CA PHE A 669 -19.79 -25.68 -37.27
C PHE A 669 -19.86 -24.30 -36.62
N SER A 670 -18.83 -23.48 -36.91
CA SER A 670 -18.67 -22.11 -36.46
C SER A 670 -18.77 -21.12 -37.61
N SER A 671 -19.07 -19.89 -37.29
CA SER A 671 -19.00 -18.80 -38.25
C SER A 671 -18.07 -17.67 -37.73
N LEU A 672 -17.32 -17.10 -38.68
CA LEU A 672 -16.62 -15.83 -38.47
C LEU A 672 -17.33 -14.75 -39.27
N THR A 673 -17.88 -13.75 -38.57
CA THR A 673 -18.54 -12.60 -39.20
C THR A 673 -17.69 -11.35 -38.98
N THR A 674 -17.39 -10.63 -40.06
CA THR A 674 -16.69 -9.35 -39.96
C THR A 674 -17.30 -8.35 -40.93
N GLU A 675 -17.28 -7.05 -40.61
CA GLU A 675 -17.64 -6.04 -41.58
C GLU A 675 -16.61 -5.96 -42.68
N ASN A 676 -15.34 -5.80 -42.30
CA ASN A 676 -14.23 -5.70 -43.23
C ASN A 676 -13.18 -6.79 -42.97
N LEU A 677 -12.78 -7.49 -44.03
CA LEU A 677 -11.65 -8.44 -44.04
C LEU A 677 -10.58 -7.92 -44.99
N SER A 678 -9.36 -7.77 -44.45
CA SER A 678 -8.22 -7.30 -45.24
C SER A 678 -6.93 -8.07 -44.92
N GLY A 679 -5.83 -7.70 -45.55
CA GLY A 679 -4.51 -8.33 -45.37
C GLY A 679 -4.15 -9.36 -46.42
N ASN A 680 -2.95 -9.92 -46.27
CA ASN A 680 -2.42 -10.87 -47.27
C ASN A 680 -1.73 -12.08 -46.65
N GLY A 681 -1.93 -13.24 -47.26
CA GLY A 681 -1.32 -14.49 -46.81
C GLY A 681 -1.97 -15.10 -45.58
N GLY A 682 -3.10 -14.54 -45.13
CA GLY A 682 -3.86 -15.09 -44.01
C GLY A 682 -4.40 -16.49 -44.33
N TYR A 683 -4.59 -17.29 -43.30
CA TYR A 683 -4.92 -18.71 -43.42
C TYR A 683 -6.13 -19.03 -42.54
N PHE A 684 -7.16 -19.64 -43.12
CA PHE A 684 -8.37 -20.06 -42.41
C PHE A 684 -8.49 -21.58 -42.50
N VAL A 685 -8.65 -22.26 -41.37
CA VAL A 685 -8.89 -23.70 -41.27
C VAL A 685 -10.35 -23.92 -40.91
N LEU A 686 -11.12 -24.54 -41.81
CA LEU A 686 -12.56 -24.72 -41.69
C LEU A 686 -12.92 -26.20 -41.63
N ASP A 687 -13.83 -26.58 -40.73
CA ASP A 687 -14.48 -27.90 -40.74
C ASP A 687 -15.45 -28.00 -41.91
N ILE A 688 -15.46 -29.12 -42.56
CA ILE A 688 -16.42 -29.46 -43.62
C ILE A 688 -16.94 -30.90 -43.44
N ASP A 689 -18.26 -31.06 -43.59
CA ASP A 689 -18.87 -32.39 -43.70
C ASP A 689 -19.07 -32.77 -45.19
N GLY A 690 -18.23 -33.63 -45.68
CA GLY A 690 -18.27 -34.10 -47.07
C GLY A 690 -19.32 -35.13 -47.38
N THR A 691 -20.11 -35.63 -46.43
CA THR A 691 -21.08 -36.71 -46.62
C THR A 691 -22.52 -36.23 -46.88
N THR A 692 -22.81 -34.98 -46.61
CA THR A 692 -24.15 -34.43 -46.80
C THR A 692 -24.17 -33.25 -47.75
N ASN A 693 -25.01 -33.29 -48.77
CA ASN A 693 -25.20 -32.22 -49.76
C ASN A 693 -25.80 -30.90 -49.20
N VAL A 694 -25.66 -30.62 -47.91
CA VAL A 694 -26.33 -29.50 -47.28
C VAL A 694 -25.30 -28.70 -46.49
N ASN A 695 -24.67 -27.73 -47.17
CA ASN A 695 -23.96 -26.58 -46.51
C ASN A 695 -23.42 -26.77 -45.05
N ASN A 696 -22.87 -27.94 -44.75
CA ASN A 696 -22.33 -28.27 -43.44
C ASN A 696 -20.83 -27.97 -43.41
N SER A 697 -20.50 -26.73 -43.17
CA SER A 697 -19.13 -26.26 -43.03
C SER A 697 -19.05 -25.04 -42.08
N ASP A 698 -17.88 -24.83 -41.51
CA ASP A 698 -17.55 -23.52 -40.98
C ASP A 698 -17.68 -22.48 -42.09
N ARG A 699 -17.99 -21.23 -41.70
CA ARG A 699 -18.29 -20.20 -42.68
C ARG A 699 -17.77 -18.82 -42.34
N ILE A 700 -17.21 -18.12 -43.32
CA ILE A 700 -16.77 -16.73 -43.24
C ILE A 700 -17.84 -15.83 -43.85
N TYR A 701 -18.28 -14.82 -43.10
CA TYR A 701 -19.20 -13.80 -43.56
C TYR A 701 -18.52 -12.43 -43.55
N VAL A 702 -18.44 -11.76 -44.70
CA VAL A 702 -17.93 -10.39 -44.81
C VAL A 702 -19.09 -9.48 -45.21
N THR A 703 -19.58 -8.71 -44.24
CA THR A 703 -20.82 -7.95 -44.38
C THR A 703 -20.65 -6.60 -45.07
N ASP A 704 -19.40 -6.16 -45.30
CA ASP A 704 -19.09 -5.01 -46.12
C ASP A 704 -17.98 -5.31 -47.13
N THR A 705 -16.69 -5.12 -46.79
CA THR A 705 -15.62 -5.19 -47.82
C THR A 705 -14.60 -6.33 -47.55
N PHE A 706 -14.32 -7.11 -48.55
CA PHE A 706 -13.22 -8.07 -48.59
C PHE A 706 -12.12 -7.60 -49.51
N ASP A 707 -10.92 -7.36 -48.97
CA ASP A 707 -9.71 -7.02 -49.72
C ASP A 707 -8.57 -7.97 -49.37
N GLY A 708 -7.67 -8.19 -50.34
CA GLY A 708 -6.46 -8.98 -50.10
C GLY A 708 -6.54 -10.42 -50.56
N THR A 709 -5.61 -11.25 -50.12
CA THR A 709 -5.50 -12.65 -50.55
C THR A 709 -5.31 -13.57 -49.35
N HIS A 710 -6.22 -14.54 -49.20
CA HIS A 710 -6.18 -15.49 -48.09
C HIS A 710 -6.33 -16.93 -48.60
N ALA A 711 -5.82 -17.87 -47.79
CA ALA A 711 -5.93 -19.30 -48.08
C ALA A 711 -6.99 -19.95 -47.16
N ILE A 712 -7.74 -20.90 -47.70
CA ILE A 712 -8.66 -21.76 -46.96
C ILE A 712 -8.14 -23.18 -46.99
N ALA A 713 -7.94 -23.79 -45.83
CA ALA A 713 -7.69 -25.19 -45.61
C ALA A 713 -8.96 -25.88 -45.12
N LEU A 714 -9.26 -27.07 -45.54
CA LEU A 714 -10.43 -27.81 -45.15
C LEU A 714 -10.06 -28.97 -44.25
N ASN A 715 -10.74 -29.09 -43.12
CA ASN A 715 -10.67 -30.22 -42.20
C ASN A 715 -11.94 -31.06 -42.37
N GLU A 716 -11.76 -32.29 -42.88
CA GLU A 716 -12.87 -33.21 -43.14
C GLU A 716 -13.25 -33.99 -41.89
N ILE A 717 -14.42 -33.72 -41.30
CA ILE A 717 -14.87 -34.37 -40.04
C ILE A 717 -15.41 -35.78 -40.23
N THR A 718 -15.81 -36.18 -41.43
CA THR A 718 -16.50 -37.46 -41.67
C THR A 718 -15.69 -38.52 -42.40
N GLY A 719 -14.37 -38.32 -42.57
CA GLY A 719 -13.46 -39.24 -43.23
C GLY A 719 -13.08 -38.83 -44.65
N LEU A 720 -12.43 -39.73 -45.41
CA LEU A 720 -11.96 -39.45 -46.75
C LEU A 720 -13.11 -39.04 -47.67
N TYR A 721 -13.02 -37.80 -48.13
CA TYR A 721 -13.88 -37.26 -49.13
C TYR A 721 -13.66 -38.00 -50.47
N THR A 722 -14.69 -38.61 -51.02
CA THR A 722 -14.56 -39.48 -52.20
C THR A 722 -15.40 -39.06 -53.39
N GLY A 723 -15.85 -37.84 -53.52
CA GLY A 723 -16.66 -37.48 -54.68
C GLY A 723 -17.20 -36.03 -54.63
N THR A 724 -18.19 -35.79 -55.44
CA THR A 724 -18.79 -34.52 -55.72
C THR A 724 -19.78 -34.06 -54.65
N GLU A 725 -19.86 -34.69 -53.48
CA GLU A 725 -20.90 -34.48 -52.48
C GLU A 725 -20.72 -33.15 -51.73
N ALA A 726 -19.46 -32.73 -51.51
CA ALA A 726 -19.17 -31.40 -50.93
C ALA A 726 -19.04 -30.29 -51.99
N GLU A 727 -19.07 -30.62 -53.28
CA GLU A 727 -19.06 -29.63 -54.34
C GLU A 727 -20.26 -28.71 -54.19
N ASN A 728 -20.04 -27.38 -54.34
CA ASN A 728 -21.00 -26.31 -54.11
C ASN A 728 -21.23 -25.89 -52.63
N THR A 729 -20.53 -26.52 -51.66
CA THR A 729 -20.53 -26.06 -50.29
C THR A 729 -19.95 -24.63 -50.23
N VAL A 730 -20.74 -23.71 -49.68
CA VAL A 730 -20.28 -22.31 -49.53
C VAL A 730 -19.44 -22.17 -48.28
N LEU A 731 -18.23 -21.63 -48.44
CA LEU A 731 -17.24 -21.44 -47.40
C LEU A 731 -17.17 -19.98 -46.94
N ALA A 732 -17.42 -19.05 -47.88
CA ALA A 732 -17.47 -17.62 -47.51
C ALA A 732 -18.57 -16.88 -48.31
N SER A 733 -19.24 -15.93 -47.66
CA SER A 733 -20.22 -15.01 -48.30
C SER A 733 -19.77 -13.59 -48.10
N VAL A 734 -19.68 -12.81 -49.16
CA VAL A 734 -19.08 -11.47 -49.20
C VAL A 734 -19.99 -10.47 -49.86
N LYS A 735 -20.12 -9.26 -49.28
CA LYS A 735 -20.93 -8.18 -49.86
C LYS A 735 -20.18 -7.44 -50.99
N ASN A 736 -19.01 -6.88 -50.71
CA ASN A 736 -18.17 -6.22 -51.72
C ASN A 736 -16.85 -7.00 -51.85
N ASN A 737 -16.74 -7.80 -52.92
CA ASN A 737 -15.61 -8.71 -53.10
C ASN A 737 -14.54 -8.13 -54.01
N ASN A 738 -13.44 -7.61 -53.40
CA ASN A 738 -12.23 -7.19 -54.09
C ASN A 738 -11.07 -8.17 -53.86
N GLY A 739 -11.23 -9.11 -52.91
CA GLY A 739 -10.21 -10.06 -52.52
C GLY A 739 -10.30 -11.42 -53.23
N ILE A 740 -9.38 -12.30 -52.86
CA ILE A 740 -9.25 -13.65 -53.39
C ILE A 740 -9.07 -14.64 -52.26
N PHE A 741 -9.91 -15.70 -52.23
CA PHE A 741 -9.64 -16.91 -51.47
C PHE A 741 -9.01 -17.98 -52.38
N THR A 742 -7.96 -18.64 -51.91
CA THR A 742 -7.33 -19.79 -52.55
C THR A 742 -7.48 -21.05 -51.70
N ALA A 743 -7.55 -22.23 -52.29
CA ALA A 743 -7.58 -23.45 -51.49
C ALA A 743 -6.17 -23.94 -51.18
N VAL A 744 -6.05 -24.67 -50.08
CA VAL A 744 -4.84 -25.44 -49.69
C VAL A 744 -5.14 -26.91 -49.87
N ASP A 745 -4.25 -27.62 -50.58
CA ASP A 745 -4.38 -29.05 -50.78
C ASP A 745 -4.30 -29.83 -49.45
N GLY A 746 -5.17 -30.80 -49.25
CA GLY A 746 -5.16 -31.68 -48.07
C GLY A 746 -4.10 -32.77 -48.16
N GLU A 747 -3.33 -32.99 -47.12
CA GLU A 747 -2.32 -34.04 -47.04
C GLU A 747 -2.92 -35.38 -46.56
N GLY A 748 -2.71 -36.47 -47.31
CA GLY A 748 -3.06 -37.83 -46.91
C GLY A 748 -1.84 -38.76 -46.99
N THR A 749 -1.89 -39.90 -46.31
CA THR A 749 -0.78 -40.89 -46.25
C THR A 749 -0.54 -41.63 -47.54
N LEU A 750 -1.53 -41.74 -48.40
CA LEU A 750 -1.47 -42.45 -49.67
C LEU A 750 -1.82 -41.60 -50.89
N TYR A 751 -2.64 -40.57 -50.67
CA TYR A 751 -3.11 -39.63 -51.67
C TYR A 751 -3.25 -38.27 -51.02
N TYR A 752 -3.08 -37.18 -51.77
CA TYR A 752 -3.49 -35.87 -51.29
C TYR A 752 -4.74 -35.37 -52.02
N GLN A 753 -5.53 -34.58 -51.32
CA GLN A 753 -6.76 -33.97 -51.85
C GLN A 753 -6.42 -32.58 -52.39
N ARG A 754 -6.72 -32.34 -53.70
CA ARG A 754 -6.64 -30.99 -54.26
C ARG A 754 -8.02 -30.38 -54.21
N TYR A 755 -8.12 -29.22 -53.58
CA TYR A 755 -9.35 -28.46 -53.52
C TYR A 755 -9.31 -27.29 -54.47
N GLU A 756 -10.38 -27.09 -55.25
CA GLU A 756 -10.56 -25.93 -56.08
C GLU A 756 -11.70 -25.06 -55.56
N LEU A 757 -11.44 -23.76 -55.30
CA LEU A 757 -12.47 -22.78 -54.96
C LEU A 757 -12.84 -21.98 -56.20
N ASP A 758 -14.09 -21.58 -56.27
CA ASP A 758 -14.59 -20.63 -57.27
C ASP A 758 -15.63 -19.70 -56.58
N LYS A 759 -16.03 -18.68 -57.28
CA LYS A 759 -17.02 -17.72 -56.82
C LYS A 759 -18.24 -17.71 -57.70
N LYS A 760 -19.40 -17.49 -57.07
CA LYS A 760 -20.68 -17.38 -57.76
C LYS A 760 -21.50 -16.21 -57.16
N ASP A 761 -22.49 -15.71 -57.95
CA ASP A 761 -23.41 -14.72 -57.38
C ASP A 761 -24.24 -15.35 -56.27
N ASN A 762 -24.31 -14.65 -55.11
CA ASN A 762 -25.19 -15.06 -54.02
C ASN A 762 -26.68 -14.74 -54.43
N THR A 763 -27.51 -15.76 -54.46
CA THR A 763 -28.92 -15.62 -54.81
C THR A 763 -29.87 -15.91 -53.67
N TYR A 764 -29.35 -16.26 -52.51
CA TYR A 764 -30.16 -16.72 -51.37
C TYR A 764 -30.25 -15.65 -50.25
N ASP A 765 -29.23 -14.81 -50.07
CA ASP A 765 -29.21 -13.79 -49.06
C ASP A 765 -28.82 -12.43 -49.67
N SER A 766 -29.76 -11.51 -49.68
CA SER A 766 -29.58 -10.18 -50.28
C SER A 766 -28.53 -9.29 -49.55
N ASN A 767 -28.04 -9.73 -48.40
CA ASN A 767 -26.96 -9.06 -47.69
C ASN A 767 -25.58 -9.27 -48.33
N TYR A 768 -25.43 -10.30 -49.18
CA TYR A 768 -24.18 -10.63 -49.84
C TYR A 768 -24.35 -10.64 -51.36
N THR A 769 -23.27 -10.38 -52.08
CA THR A 769 -23.28 -10.43 -53.55
C THR A 769 -22.52 -11.64 -54.10
N THR A 770 -21.55 -12.14 -53.38
CA THR A 770 -20.60 -13.18 -53.86
C THR A 770 -20.47 -14.28 -52.79
N ASP A 771 -20.64 -15.53 -53.25
CA ASP A 771 -20.28 -16.71 -52.48
C ASP A 771 -19.03 -17.36 -53.04
N TRP A 772 -18.07 -17.60 -52.14
CA TRP A 772 -16.94 -18.49 -52.42
C TRP A 772 -17.33 -19.92 -52.01
N TYR A 773 -17.21 -20.87 -52.91
CA TYR A 773 -17.63 -22.25 -52.73
C TYR A 773 -16.57 -23.26 -53.18
N LEU A 774 -16.63 -24.47 -52.64
CA LEU A 774 -15.83 -25.59 -53.07
C LEU A 774 -16.34 -26.04 -54.43
N LYS A 775 -15.55 -25.84 -55.45
CA LYS A 775 -15.89 -26.13 -56.85
C LYS A 775 -15.62 -27.60 -57.20
N ALA A 776 -14.47 -28.08 -56.80
CA ALA A 776 -14.04 -29.45 -57.09
C ALA A 776 -13.08 -29.99 -56.01
N VAL A 777 -13.13 -31.28 -55.83
CA VAL A 777 -12.19 -32.07 -55.03
C VAL A 777 -11.61 -33.17 -55.91
N THR A 778 -10.29 -33.20 -56.04
CA THR A 778 -9.59 -34.18 -56.88
C THR A 778 -8.57 -34.94 -56.05
N THR A 779 -8.64 -36.27 -56.03
CA THR A 779 -7.60 -37.11 -55.44
C THR A 779 -6.42 -37.17 -56.37
N VAL A 780 -5.23 -36.81 -55.90
CA VAL A 780 -4.01 -36.78 -56.71
C VAL A 780 -3.04 -37.85 -56.27
N ASP A 781 -2.44 -38.58 -57.24
CA ASP A 781 -1.42 -39.60 -56.99
C ASP A 781 -0.14 -38.88 -56.47
N PRO A 782 0.52 -39.39 -55.41
CA PRO A 782 1.74 -38.85 -54.87
C PRO A 782 2.90 -38.68 -55.88
N GLU A 783 2.88 -39.38 -57.01
CA GLU A 783 3.89 -39.19 -58.03
C GLU A 783 3.72 -37.92 -58.87
N GLU A 784 2.57 -37.23 -58.80
CA GLU A 784 2.38 -35.89 -59.36
C GLU A 784 2.74 -34.87 -58.37
N LYS A 785 3.91 -34.20 -58.52
CA LYS A 785 4.28 -33.07 -57.62
C LYS A 785 3.16 -32.04 -57.59
N PRO A 786 2.73 -31.63 -56.39
CA PRO A 786 1.77 -30.55 -56.27
C PRO A 786 2.27 -29.34 -57.03
N THR A 787 1.43 -28.72 -57.82
CA THR A 787 1.73 -27.41 -58.41
C THR A 787 1.91 -26.42 -57.26
N PRO A 788 3.05 -25.69 -57.15
CA PRO A 788 3.26 -24.77 -56.09
C PRO A 788 2.23 -23.63 -56.18
N GLY A 789 1.14 -23.79 -55.52
CA GLY A 789 0.20 -22.74 -55.28
C GLY A 789 0.63 -22.01 -54.00
N VAL A 790 1.20 -20.84 -54.19
CA VAL A 790 1.69 -19.98 -53.11
C VAL A 790 2.93 -20.56 -52.40
N ASP A 791 4.08 -20.41 -53.03
CA ASP A 791 5.37 -20.84 -52.54
C ASP A 791 5.64 -20.47 -51.07
N GLY A 792 5.98 -21.47 -50.30
CA GLY A 792 6.65 -21.36 -49.02
C GLY A 792 5.79 -21.13 -47.76
N ALA A 793 4.53 -20.73 -47.91
CA ALA A 793 3.68 -20.46 -46.75
C ALA A 793 3.09 -21.73 -46.12
N VAL A 794 2.85 -22.76 -46.92
CA VAL A 794 2.21 -23.99 -46.46
C VAL A 794 3.14 -24.86 -45.62
N SER A 795 4.41 -24.99 -45.98
CA SER A 795 5.39 -25.75 -45.22
C SER A 795 5.79 -25.03 -43.92
N ALA A 796 5.80 -23.70 -43.92
CA ALA A 796 6.06 -22.89 -42.72
C ALA A 796 4.84 -22.84 -41.79
N GLY A 797 3.62 -22.78 -42.33
CA GLY A 797 2.39 -22.78 -41.56
C GLY A 797 2.09 -24.12 -40.88
N SER A 798 2.24 -25.23 -41.57
CA SER A 798 2.05 -26.55 -40.97
C SER A 798 3.16 -26.88 -39.97
N LEU A 799 4.40 -26.54 -40.26
CA LEU A 799 5.50 -26.71 -39.31
C LEU A 799 5.33 -25.79 -38.09
N ALA A 800 4.86 -24.56 -38.26
CA ALA A 800 4.49 -23.65 -37.15
C ALA A 800 3.33 -24.24 -36.34
N TYR A 801 2.31 -24.84 -36.96
CA TYR A 801 1.19 -25.47 -36.27
C TYR A 801 1.67 -26.62 -35.36
N TYR A 802 2.55 -27.54 -35.87
CA TYR A 802 3.10 -28.62 -35.06
C TYR A 802 4.06 -28.14 -33.96
N THR A 803 4.88 -27.13 -34.22
CA THR A 803 5.76 -26.55 -33.17
C THR A 803 4.95 -25.80 -32.11
N TRP A 804 3.84 -25.18 -32.44
CA TRP A 804 2.94 -24.55 -31.50
C TRP A 804 2.16 -25.58 -30.64
N LEU A 805 1.73 -26.71 -31.20
CA LEU A 805 1.13 -27.82 -30.44
C LEU A 805 2.09 -28.38 -29.38
N ASP A 806 3.36 -28.58 -29.75
CA ASP A 806 4.39 -29.00 -28.79
C ASP A 806 4.64 -27.97 -27.72
N HIS A 807 4.58 -26.67 -28.02
CA HIS A 807 4.73 -25.59 -27.04
C HIS A 807 3.54 -25.53 -26.09
N ASP A 808 2.32 -25.73 -26.54
CA ASP A 808 1.11 -25.79 -25.73
C ASP A 808 1.11 -26.99 -24.76
N GLN A 809 1.65 -28.15 -25.18
CA GLN A 809 1.88 -29.26 -24.28
C GLN A 809 2.96 -29.01 -23.22
N LEU A 810 4.03 -28.30 -23.58
CA LEU A 810 5.06 -27.87 -22.63
C LEU A 810 4.52 -26.85 -21.62
N MET A 811 3.67 -25.93 -22.03
CA MET A 811 3.01 -24.98 -21.13
C MET A 811 2.02 -25.66 -20.18
N LYS A 812 1.27 -26.65 -20.64
CA LYS A 812 0.39 -27.47 -19.78
C LYS A 812 1.17 -28.29 -18.75
N LEU A 813 2.34 -28.80 -19.11
CA LEU A 813 3.23 -29.52 -18.19
C LEU A 813 3.87 -28.59 -17.16
N SER A 814 4.16 -27.32 -17.49
CA SER A 814 4.72 -26.35 -16.55
C SER A 814 3.68 -25.86 -15.52
N LEU A 815 2.40 -25.79 -15.91
CA LEU A 815 1.29 -25.42 -15.02
C LEU A 815 0.90 -26.53 -14.01
N ILE A 816 1.28 -27.79 -14.25
CA ILE A 816 1.03 -28.91 -13.33
C ILE A 816 2.12 -28.99 -12.23
N HIS A 817 3.25 -28.28 -12.38
CA HIS A 817 4.38 -28.33 -11.45
C HIS A 817 4.55 -27.07 -10.59
N ILE A 818 3.62 -26.14 -10.58
CA ILE A 818 3.47 -25.03 -9.65
C ILE A 818 2.15 -25.27 -8.89
#